data_cd5e4bbd048a74066d9e3b1eda322d01
#
_entry.id   cd5e4bbd048a74066d9e3b1eda322d01
#
_cell.length_a   1.000
_cell.length_b   1.000
_cell.length_c   1.000
_cell.angle_alpha   90.00
_cell.angle_beta   90.00
_cell.angle_gamma   90.00
#
_symmetry.space_group_name_H-M   'P 1'
#
loop_
_entity.id
_entity.type
_entity.pdbx_description
1 polymer ?
#
loop_
_entity_poly.entity_id
_entity_poly.type
_entity_poly.pdbx_seq_one_letter_code
_entity_poly.pdbx_strand_id
1 'polypeptide(L)'
;MWFNFSRIILRNRLLILIFIGISTIFMAYQAQFAEMSYEMAQILPKSDRNFQEYQSFKKIFGKDGSVVVVGINSEKLYELTIFNAWYDLTQQLKRIEVDFKKNKKLIKIKAVTEALSVANAYTLKVNNSTQKFDFDQIVKKKPSSQDELDSIKNLIHSQPFYDGFLFNKETNASLIVVTLDREVLDSKYRNALFEKIDEEVALFELKTGIKAHKSGLPYIRANSTTKVASEIKLFLFLSILITSLILYLFFRSFKVTMYSMLVVSIGVVWSLGVLSLFNFEITLLTGLIPPLIIVIGIPNCIFLLNKYHREYKNHNNQIKALSRVIEKTGNAIFLTNTTTALGFATFIFTKSAMLVEFGIVAAIDIFIVFLLSIFLIPIIFSFLKPPKARHTKHLENKIMKKMVGWVETIVLNHRKKVYVVTLMILVLSIFGISKMTTSGNIIDDLPKHDPIVEDLMFFEKGFNGVMPFEIMIDTKQKNGVFADNGKTLYKIQKLQKEFADYDEFSKPISIVEAIKFAYQAHKKGNPKFFILPPASELNKLKKHIDNDKQTENFSSFIDSTNQYTRVSFQMADIGTKEMDILLNELRQKVDNIFPKEEYNVYLTGTSVTFLKGTDYLIANLLMSLSLAILLIATLMSFLFSSIRMVVVSLIPNLLPLLTTAAIMGYFGIPIKPSTILIFSIAFGISVDDTIHFLSKYRQELKIHRLGIKKAAILALRETGVSMIYTSTILFFGFGVFTASSFGGTVALGVLVSLTLLFAVFADLILLPSFLLSLDKALTTKAFKREPLINVYDEDEDVDLKQLKIKKKNKQNDEIPIP
;
A
#
# COMPACT_ATOMS: atom_id res chain seq x y z
N MET A 1 -3.51 20.73 35.11
CA MET A 1 -4.27 19.68 34.43
C MET A 1 -3.65 18.30 34.64
N TRP A 2 -2.40 18.09 34.33
CA TRP A 2 -1.73 16.78 34.39
C TRP A 2 -1.53 16.25 35.82
N PHE A 3 -1.39 17.13 36.83
CA PHE A 3 -1.36 16.71 38.22
C PHE A 3 -2.67 16.02 38.66
N ASN A 4 -3.84 16.63 38.37
CA ASN A 4 -5.11 15.99 38.66
C ASN A 4 -5.29 14.68 37.86
N PHE A 5 -4.80 14.62 36.63
CA PHE A 5 -4.81 13.43 35.81
C PHE A 5 -3.94 12.31 36.39
N SER A 6 -2.72 12.62 36.84
CA SER A 6 -1.87 11.66 37.53
C SER A 6 -2.50 11.07 38.78
N ARG A 7 -3.19 11.93 39.54
CA ARG A 7 -3.94 11.53 40.74
C ARG A 7 -5.10 10.58 40.40
N ILE A 8 -5.86 10.84 39.34
CA ILE A 8 -6.93 9.96 38.86
C ILE A 8 -6.37 8.61 38.46
N ILE A 9 -5.31 8.59 37.68
CA ILE A 9 -4.67 7.36 37.20
C ILE A 9 -4.16 6.50 38.37
N LEU A 10 -3.38 7.07 39.26
CA LEU A 10 -2.76 6.34 40.36
C LEU A 10 -3.75 5.92 41.44
N ARG A 11 -4.82 6.69 41.64
CA ARG A 11 -5.88 6.35 42.59
C ARG A 11 -6.79 5.25 42.11
N ASN A 12 -7.19 5.31 40.81
CA ASN A 12 -8.14 4.37 40.20
C ASN A 12 -7.47 3.30 39.36
N ARG A 13 -6.21 2.98 39.64
CA ARG A 13 -5.35 2.11 38.83
C ARG A 13 -5.97 0.76 38.49
N LEU A 14 -6.70 0.13 39.43
CA LEU A 14 -7.31 -1.18 39.21
C LEU A 14 -8.55 -1.06 38.29
N LEU A 15 -9.39 -0.02 38.50
CA LEU A 15 -10.55 0.23 37.65
C LEU A 15 -10.12 0.51 36.20
N ILE A 16 -9.08 1.33 35.99
CA ILE A 16 -8.54 1.63 34.68
C ILE A 16 -7.98 0.38 34.01
N LEU A 17 -7.27 -0.50 34.73
CA LEU A 17 -6.79 -1.77 34.18
C LEU A 17 -7.93 -2.67 33.73
N ILE A 18 -9.00 -2.78 34.54
CA ILE A 18 -10.20 -3.55 34.19
C ILE A 18 -10.86 -2.97 32.95
N PHE A 19 -11.03 -1.66 32.89
CA PHE A 19 -11.62 -0.98 31.75
C PHE A 19 -10.80 -1.22 30.46
N ILE A 20 -9.47 -1.04 30.51
CA ILE A 20 -8.60 -1.30 29.35
C ILE A 20 -8.64 -2.80 29.00
N GLY A 21 -8.69 -3.69 29.98
CA GLY A 21 -8.81 -5.14 29.73
C GLY A 21 -10.08 -5.51 28.99
N ILE A 22 -11.23 -4.99 29.44
CA ILE A 22 -12.53 -5.22 28.78
C ILE A 22 -12.53 -4.63 27.37
N SER A 23 -12.04 -3.38 27.23
CA SER A 23 -11.94 -2.74 25.91
C SER A 23 -11.01 -3.50 24.97
N THR A 24 -9.93 -4.09 25.48
CA THR A 24 -9.01 -4.90 24.68
C THR A 24 -9.68 -6.20 24.21
N ILE A 25 -10.47 -6.85 25.07
CA ILE A 25 -11.25 -8.04 24.67
C ILE A 25 -12.26 -7.69 23.58
N PHE A 26 -12.95 -6.54 23.73
CA PHE A 26 -13.89 -6.04 22.73
C PHE A 26 -13.18 -5.77 21.39
N MET A 27 -12.03 -5.07 21.42
CA MET A 27 -11.26 -4.78 20.20
C MET A 27 -10.68 -6.06 19.57
N ALA A 28 -10.26 -7.03 20.39
CA ALA A 28 -9.81 -8.33 19.89
C ALA A 28 -10.94 -9.11 19.21
N TYR A 29 -12.17 -9.01 19.74
CA TYR A 29 -13.35 -9.56 19.09
C TYR A 29 -13.64 -8.87 17.75
N GLN A 30 -13.59 -7.56 17.71
CA GLN A 30 -13.76 -6.80 16.45
C GLN A 30 -12.66 -7.10 15.43
N ALA A 31 -11.42 -7.25 15.86
CA ALA A 31 -10.29 -7.55 14.98
C ALA A 31 -10.47 -8.84 14.17
N GLN A 32 -11.31 -9.78 14.63
CA GLN A 32 -11.60 -11.02 13.89
C GLN A 32 -12.44 -10.77 12.62
N PHE A 33 -13.11 -9.64 12.53
CA PHE A 33 -13.90 -9.24 11.37
C PHE A 33 -13.14 -8.36 10.38
N ALA A 34 -11.86 -8.09 10.64
CA ALA A 34 -11.01 -7.37 9.70
C ALA A 34 -10.74 -8.24 8.47
N GLU A 35 -11.26 -7.81 7.32
CA GLU A 35 -11.17 -8.54 6.06
C GLU A 35 -10.02 -8.00 5.22
N MET A 36 -9.37 -8.91 4.46
CA MET A 36 -8.34 -8.52 3.51
C MET A 36 -9.00 -7.96 2.26
N SER A 37 -8.49 -6.86 1.74
CA SER A 37 -8.94 -6.32 0.47
C SER A 37 -8.47 -7.21 -0.68
N TYR A 38 -9.38 -7.42 -1.58
CA TYR A 38 -9.17 -8.24 -2.76
C TYR A 38 -9.34 -7.45 -4.06
N GLU A 39 -9.74 -6.21 -3.98
CA GLU A 39 -9.75 -5.32 -5.13
C GLU A 39 -8.40 -4.60 -5.25
N MET A 40 -7.94 -4.37 -6.48
CA MET A 40 -6.89 -3.39 -6.68
C MET A 40 -7.38 -2.06 -6.14
N ALA A 41 -6.61 -1.48 -5.25
CA ALA A 41 -6.99 -0.30 -4.51
C ALA A 41 -7.63 0.76 -5.42
N GLN A 42 -8.78 1.27 -4.99
CA GLN A 42 -9.44 2.39 -5.64
C GLN A 42 -8.59 3.64 -5.41
N ILE A 43 -7.63 3.84 -6.31
CA ILE A 43 -6.67 4.95 -6.23
C ILE A 43 -7.36 6.25 -6.65
N LEU A 44 -8.22 6.18 -7.66
CA LEU A 44 -8.95 7.34 -8.17
C LEU A 44 -10.14 7.71 -7.28
N PRO A 45 -10.43 9.01 -7.13
CA PRO A 45 -11.63 9.47 -6.44
C PRO A 45 -12.90 9.02 -7.15
N LYS A 46 -13.98 8.80 -6.40
CA LYS A 46 -15.30 8.49 -6.96
C LYS A 46 -15.86 9.59 -7.88
N SER A 47 -15.39 10.83 -7.70
CA SER A 47 -15.76 11.99 -8.53
C SER A 47 -14.93 12.11 -9.81
N ASP A 48 -13.88 11.33 -9.97
CA ASP A 48 -13.02 11.37 -11.16
C ASP A 48 -13.75 10.81 -12.38
N ARG A 49 -13.55 11.44 -13.52
CA ARG A 49 -14.21 11.07 -14.77
C ARG A 49 -13.81 9.64 -15.22
N ASN A 50 -12.51 9.31 -15.16
CA ASN A 50 -12.05 7.98 -15.58
C ASN A 50 -12.60 6.89 -14.65
N PHE A 51 -12.75 7.19 -13.33
CA PHE A 51 -13.41 6.28 -12.40
C PHE A 51 -14.88 6.07 -12.76
N GLN A 52 -15.62 7.14 -13.08
CA GLN A 52 -17.04 7.06 -13.47
C GLN A 52 -17.23 6.32 -14.80
N GLU A 53 -16.37 6.57 -15.77
CA GLU A 53 -16.33 5.86 -17.05
C GLU A 53 -16.08 4.36 -16.83
N TYR A 54 -15.12 4.01 -15.99
CA TYR A 54 -14.84 2.61 -15.64
C TYR A 54 -15.98 1.94 -14.87
N GLN A 55 -16.63 2.65 -13.95
CA GLN A 55 -17.81 2.12 -13.26
C GLN A 55 -19.00 1.91 -14.23
N SER A 56 -19.20 2.81 -15.19
CA SER A 56 -20.21 2.66 -16.24
C SER A 56 -19.92 1.44 -17.11
N PHE A 57 -18.67 1.25 -17.51
CA PHE A 57 -18.20 0.06 -18.21
C PHE A 57 -18.51 -1.22 -17.40
N LYS A 58 -18.12 -1.24 -16.11
CA LYS A 58 -18.39 -2.40 -15.23
C LYS A 58 -19.87 -2.71 -15.06
N LYS A 59 -20.72 -1.69 -15.07
CA LYS A 59 -22.16 -1.85 -14.95
C LYS A 59 -22.78 -2.50 -16.19
N ILE A 60 -22.25 -2.20 -17.39
CA ILE A 60 -22.78 -2.68 -18.67
C ILE A 60 -22.21 -4.06 -19.02
N PHE A 61 -20.88 -4.19 -18.98
CA PHE A 61 -20.17 -5.40 -19.42
C PHE A 61 -19.67 -6.29 -18.27
N GLY A 62 -19.88 -5.86 -17.05
CA GLY A 62 -19.39 -6.52 -15.85
C GLY A 62 -17.95 -6.15 -15.50
N LYS A 63 -17.44 -6.70 -14.39
CA LYS A 63 -16.04 -6.51 -13.99
C LYS A 63 -15.11 -7.13 -15.04
N ASP A 64 -14.12 -6.38 -15.49
CA ASP A 64 -12.97 -6.93 -16.20
C ASP A 64 -12.17 -7.82 -15.23
N GLY A 65 -11.50 -8.82 -15.76
CA GLY A 65 -10.63 -9.65 -14.93
C GLY A 65 -11.31 -10.78 -14.18
N SER A 66 -12.25 -11.48 -14.83
CA SER A 66 -12.74 -12.81 -14.39
C SER A 66 -12.01 -13.96 -15.09
N VAL A 67 -10.92 -13.65 -15.81
CA VAL A 67 -10.19 -14.63 -16.62
C VAL A 67 -8.81 -14.87 -16.03
N VAL A 68 -8.44 -16.13 -15.94
CA VAL A 68 -7.08 -16.61 -15.68
C VAL A 68 -6.57 -17.28 -16.93
N VAL A 69 -5.32 -17.10 -17.24
CA VAL A 69 -4.66 -17.72 -18.37
C VAL A 69 -3.53 -18.63 -17.89
N VAL A 70 -3.45 -19.82 -18.48
CA VAL A 70 -2.34 -20.75 -18.32
C VAL A 70 -1.67 -20.87 -19.66
N GLY A 71 -0.38 -20.58 -19.74
CA GLY A 71 0.38 -20.54 -20.99
C GLY A 71 1.59 -21.44 -20.96
N ILE A 72 1.94 -21.99 -22.12
CA ILE A 72 3.19 -22.70 -22.34
C ILE A 72 3.87 -22.17 -23.61
N ASN A 73 5.20 -22.24 -23.62
CA ASN A 73 5.97 -22.04 -24.84
C ASN A 73 6.66 -23.36 -25.19
N SER A 74 6.18 -24.03 -26.21
CA SER A 74 6.74 -25.30 -26.63
C SER A 74 6.44 -25.63 -28.08
N GLU A 75 7.47 -25.83 -28.85
CA GLU A 75 7.37 -26.37 -30.24
C GLU A 75 6.77 -27.78 -30.25
N LYS A 76 6.90 -28.50 -29.14
CA LYS A 76 6.45 -29.89 -28.98
C LYS A 76 4.97 -30.03 -28.59
N LEU A 77 4.22 -28.92 -28.50
CA LEU A 77 2.80 -28.98 -28.12
C LEU A 77 2.00 -29.96 -28.98
N TYR A 78 2.33 -30.05 -30.26
CA TYR A 78 1.66 -30.95 -31.19
C TYR A 78 2.32 -32.34 -31.28
N GLU A 79 3.11 -32.76 -30.31
CA GLU A 79 3.44 -34.18 -30.08
C GLU A 79 2.26 -34.83 -29.31
N LEU A 80 1.89 -36.04 -29.72
CA LEU A 80 0.66 -36.71 -29.23
C LEU A 80 0.57 -36.78 -27.70
N THR A 81 1.68 -37.11 -27.06
CA THR A 81 1.75 -37.20 -25.58
C THR A 81 1.52 -35.86 -24.87
N ILE A 82 2.14 -34.78 -25.39
CA ILE A 82 2.07 -33.44 -24.83
C ILE A 82 0.70 -32.83 -25.09
N PHE A 83 0.18 -32.95 -26.32
CA PHE A 83 -1.14 -32.46 -26.66
C PHE A 83 -2.23 -33.14 -25.84
N ASN A 84 -2.10 -34.44 -25.62
CA ASN A 84 -3.04 -35.20 -24.79
C ASN A 84 -2.98 -34.80 -23.32
N ALA A 85 -1.82 -34.44 -22.80
CA ALA A 85 -1.68 -33.88 -21.46
C ALA A 85 -2.32 -32.47 -21.37
N TRP A 86 -2.16 -31.64 -22.40
CA TRP A 86 -2.77 -30.31 -22.51
C TRP A 86 -4.31 -30.38 -22.63
N TYR A 87 -4.81 -31.38 -23.37
CA TYR A 87 -6.22 -31.69 -23.43
C TYR A 87 -6.76 -32.07 -22.03
N ASP A 88 -6.08 -32.99 -21.34
CA ASP A 88 -6.46 -33.43 -20.00
C ASP A 88 -6.48 -32.25 -19.03
N LEU A 89 -5.44 -31.41 -19.01
CA LEU A 89 -5.38 -30.20 -18.20
C LEU A 89 -6.56 -29.27 -18.48
N THR A 90 -6.87 -29.02 -19.76
CA THR A 90 -8.01 -28.17 -20.15
C THR A 90 -9.32 -28.69 -19.57
N GLN A 91 -9.54 -30.02 -19.63
CA GLN A 91 -10.73 -30.66 -19.11
C GLN A 91 -10.78 -30.66 -17.57
N GLN A 92 -9.64 -30.87 -16.92
CA GLN A 92 -9.53 -30.83 -15.45
C GLN A 92 -9.82 -29.43 -14.93
N LEU A 93 -9.22 -28.39 -15.50
CA LEU A 93 -9.51 -27.01 -15.16
C LEU A 93 -10.99 -26.66 -15.31
N LYS A 94 -11.64 -27.11 -16.37
CA LYS A 94 -13.09 -26.86 -16.60
C LYS A 94 -13.98 -27.51 -15.55
N ARG A 95 -13.51 -28.56 -14.85
CA ARG A 95 -14.25 -29.33 -13.86
C ARG A 95 -13.99 -28.92 -12.42
N ILE A 96 -13.20 -27.89 -12.18
CA ILE A 96 -12.85 -27.46 -10.82
C ILE A 96 -14.10 -27.03 -10.06
N GLU A 97 -14.32 -27.69 -8.94
CA GLU A 97 -15.36 -27.35 -7.96
C GLU A 97 -14.71 -26.92 -6.65
N VAL A 98 -15.33 -26.00 -5.95
CA VAL A 98 -14.91 -25.56 -4.61
C VAL A 98 -16.04 -25.71 -3.61
N ASP A 99 -15.68 -25.99 -2.36
CA ASP A 99 -16.64 -26.00 -1.27
C ASP A 99 -17.03 -24.55 -0.94
N PHE A 100 -18.28 -24.22 -1.13
CA PHE A 100 -18.81 -22.85 -0.97
C PHE A 100 -19.93 -22.83 0.06
N LYS A 101 -19.91 -21.89 0.98
CA LYS A 101 -20.96 -21.77 2.00
C LYS A 101 -22.04 -20.78 1.55
N LYS A 102 -23.18 -21.31 1.09
CA LYS A 102 -24.36 -20.51 0.72
C LYS A 102 -25.47 -20.78 1.75
N ASN A 103 -26.05 -19.73 2.33
CA ASN A 103 -27.11 -19.83 3.34
C ASN A 103 -26.77 -20.78 4.53
N LYS A 104 -25.56 -20.68 5.06
CA LYS A 104 -25.02 -21.56 6.14
C LYS A 104 -24.83 -23.04 5.79
N LYS A 105 -25.12 -23.47 4.55
CA LYS A 105 -24.86 -24.84 4.06
C LYS A 105 -23.61 -24.83 3.20
N LEU A 106 -22.77 -25.85 3.38
CA LEU A 106 -21.61 -26.10 2.52
C LEU A 106 -22.10 -26.83 1.28
N ILE A 107 -21.88 -26.27 0.11
CA ILE A 107 -22.24 -26.83 -1.20
C ILE A 107 -21.02 -26.82 -2.11
N LYS A 108 -20.89 -27.79 -2.99
CA LYS A 108 -19.89 -27.77 -4.05
C LYS A 108 -20.43 -26.93 -5.20
N ILE A 109 -19.68 -25.90 -5.59
CA ILE A 109 -20.02 -25.03 -6.72
C ILE A 109 -18.93 -25.20 -7.78
N LYS A 110 -19.35 -25.25 -9.04
CA LYS A 110 -18.45 -25.19 -10.19
C LYS A 110 -17.84 -23.81 -10.25
N ALA A 111 -16.53 -23.73 -9.98
CA ALA A 111 -15.80 -22.48 -9.86
C ALA A 111 -15.27 -21.95 -11.20
N VAL A 112 -15.23 -22.78 -12.23
CA VAL A 112 -14.81 -22.44 -13.59
C VAL A 112 -16.03 -22.52 -14.51
N THR A 113 -16.39 -21.41 -15.12
CA THR A 113 -17.51 -21.34 -16.08
C THR A 113 -17.10 -21.97 -17.40
N GLU A 114 -15.93 -21.60 -17.93
CA GLU A 114 -15.39 -22.09 -19.21
C GLU A 114 -13.86 -22.21 -19.15
N ALA A 115 -13.30 -23.18 -19.84
CA ALA A 115 -11.87 -23.30 -20.12
C ALA A 115 -11.68 -23.54 -21.60
N LEU A 116 -11.07 -22.58 -22.30
CA LEU A 116 -10.87 -22.60 -23.73
C LEU A 116 -9.38 -22.70 -24.09
N SER A 117 -9.05 -23.64 -24.95
CA SER A 117 -7.68 -23.82 -25.46
C SER A 117 -7.71 -24.38 -26.90
N VAL A 118 -6.55 -24.54 -27.49
CA VAL A 118 -6.44 -25.24 -28.78
C VAL A 118 -6.99 -26.68 -28.73
N ALA A 119 -7.02 -27.30 -27.53
CA ALA A 119 -7.51 -28.66 -27.36
C ALA A 119 -9.05 -28.80 -27.37
N ASN A 120 -9.77 -27.69 -27.25
CA ASN A 120 -11.25 -27.67 -27.30
C ASN A 120 -11.81 -26.50 -28.07
N ALA A 121 -11.02 -25.91 -28.98
CA ALA A 121 -11.45 -24.82 -29.84
C ALA A 121 -12.62 -25.24 -30.76
N TYR A 122 -13.43 -24.24 -31.11
CA TYR A 122 -14.61 -24.44 -31.93
C TYR A 122 -14.42 -23.87 -33.32
N THR A 123 -15.05 -24.45 -34.31
CA THR A 123 -15.31 -23.80 -35.60
C THR A 123 -16.81 -23.56 -35.75
N LEU A 124 -17.18 -22.53 -36.51
CA LEU A 124 -18.55 -22.28 -36.86
C LEU A 124 -18.87 -22.99 -38.18
N LYS A 125 -20.04 -23.63 -38.23
CA LYS A 125 -20.58 -24.21 -39.47
C LYS A 125 -22.01 -23.73 -39.62
N VAL A 126 -22.44 -23.51 -40.88
CA VAL A 126 -23.84 -23.24 -41.20
C VAL A 126 -24.56 -24.58 -41.24
N ASN A 127 -25.53 -24.76 -40.40
CA ASN A 127 -26.40 -25.93 -40.42
C ASN A 127 -27.37 -25.85 -41.61
N ASN A 128 -27.27 -26.81 -42.52
CA ASN A 128 -28.07 -26.83 -43.75
C ASN A 128 -29.60 -26.95 -43.51
N SER A 129 -29.99 -27.57 -42.39
CA SER A 129 -31.41 -27.78 -42.06
C SER A 129 -32.06 -26.58 -41.39
N THR A 130 -31.32 -25.91 -40.45
CA THR A 130 -31.79 -24.76 -39.69
C THR A 130 -31.40 -23.43 -40.27
N GLN A 131 -30.44 -23.43 -41.21
CA GLN A 131 -29.79 -22.21 -41.76
C GLN A 131 -29.15 -21.31 -40.68
N LYS A 132 -28.82 -21.88 -39.50
CA LYS A 132 -28.22 -21.18 -38.38
C LYS A 132 -26.74 -21.62 -38.19
N PHE A 133 -25.99 -20.83 -37.47
CA PHE A 133 -24.60 -21.20 -37.07
C PHE A 133 -24.62 -22.19 -35.92
N ASP A 134 -23.90 -23.28 -36.08
CA ASP A 134 -23.60 -24.26 -35.04
C ASP A 134 -22.11 -24.18 -34.66
N PHE A 135 -21.85 -24.29 -33.39
CA PHE A 135 -20.47 -24.41 -32.87
C PHE A 135 -20.05 -25.87 -32.91
N ASP A 136 -19.12 -26.21 -33.79
CA ASP A 136 -18.59 -27.58 -33.93
C ASP A 136 -17.15 -27.61 -33.34
N GLN A 137 -16.95 -28.49 -32.34
CA GLN A 137 -15.62 -28.64 -31.74
C GLN A 137 -14.63 -29.19 -32.75
N ILE A 138 -13.45 -28.57 -32.88
CA ILE A 138 -12.37 -29.02 -33.74
C ILE A 138 -11.84 -30.36 -33.21
N VAL A 139 -11.63 -30.47 -31.89
CA VAL A 139 -11.19 -31.67 -31.21
C VAL A 139 -12.38 -32.32 -30.51
N LYS A 140 -13.04 -33.25 -31.16
CA LYS A 140 -14.23 -33.93 -30.64
C LYS A 140 -13.90 -34.96 -29.55
N LYS A 141 -12.74 -35.59 -29.66
CA LYS A 141 -12.22 -36.59 -28.73
C LYS A 141 -10.70 -36.46 -28.66
N LYS A 142 -10.12 -37.03 -27.64
CA LYS A 142 -8.67 -37.07 -27.45
C LYS A 142 -8.04 -37.80 -28.64
N PRO A 143 -7.08 -37.19 -29.38
CA PRO A 143 -6.45 -37.82 -30.54
C PRO A 143 -5.69 -39.09 -30.16
N SER A 144 -5.80 -40.12 -31.02
CA SER A 144 -5.22 -41.43 -30.79
C SER A 144 -3.95 -41.70 -31.59
N SER A 145 -3.71 -40.91 -32.66
CA SER A 145 -2.53 -41.01 -33.49
C SER A 145 -1.94 -39.63 -33.82
N GLN A 146 -0.66 -39.62 -34.22
CA GLN A 146 0.00 -38.36 -34.62
C GLN A 146 -0.63 -37.79 -35.90
N ASP A 147 -1.02 -38.63 -36.87
CA ASP A 147 -1.65 -38.17 -38.13
C ASP A 147 -3.01 -37.48 -37.89
N GLU A 148 -3.78 -38.00 -36.92
CA GLU A 148 -5.03 -37.35 -36.46
C GLU A 148 -4.72 -35.98 -35.87
N LEU A 149 -3.68 -35.89 -35.02
CA LEU A 149 -3.24 -34.65 -34.39
C LEU A 149 -2.72 -33.62 -35.41
N ASP A 150 -1.96 -34.07 -36.43
CA ASP A 150 -1.46 -33.16 -37.46
C ASP A 150 -2.60 -32.59 -38.32
N SER A 151 -3.64 -33.37 -38.58
CA SER A 151 -4.87 -32.89 -39.22
C SER A 151 -5.60 -31.84 -38.36
N ILE A 152 -5.68 -32.08 -37.05
CA ILE A 152 -6.23 -31.13 -36.07
C ILE A 152 -5.42 -29.85 -36.04
N LYS A 153 -4.08 -29.94 -36.00
CA LYS A 153 -3.15 -28.82 -36.05
C LYS A 153 -3.42 -27.92 -37.26
N ASN A 154 -3.50 -28.52 -38.44
CA ASN A 154 -3.76 -27.81 -39.69
C ASN A 154 -5.10 -27.09 -39.66
N LEU A 155 -6.12 -27.71 -39.08
CA LEU A 155 -7.44 -27.10 -38.96
C LEU A 155 -7.45 -25.92 -37.95
N ILE A 156 -6.78 -26.06 -36.81
CA ILE A 156 -6.61 -24.99 -35.83
C ILE A 156 -5.87 -23.80 -36.46
N HIS A 157 -4.75 -24.06 -37.13
CA HIS A 157 -3.93 -23.01 -37.77
C HIS A 157 -4.64 -22.37 -38.98
N SER A 158 -5.67 -22.99 -39.54
CA SER A 158 -6.55 -22.38 -40.55
C SER A 158 -7.59 -21.43 -40.01
N GLN A 159 -7.67 -21.27 -38.66
CA GLN A 159 -8.60 -20.36 -37.99
C GLN A 159 -7.90 -19.07 -37.52
N PRO A 160 -7.87 -17.99 -38.33
CA PRO A 160 -7.18 -16.74 -37.93
C PRO A 160 -7.74 -16.09 -36.66
N PHE A 161 -8.97 -16.43 -36.27
CA PHE A 161 -9.62 -15.94 -35.05
C PHE A 161 -8.79 -16.26 -33.80
N TYR A 162 -8.20 -17.44 -33.73
CA TYR A 162 -7.47 -17.93 -32.55
C TYR A 162 -5.97 -17.53 -32.53
N ASP A 163 -5.42 -17.12 -33.67
CA ASP A 163 -4.05 -16.65 -33.78
C ASP A 163 -3.88 -15.31 -33.03
N GLY A 164 -2.90 -15.22 -32.15
CA GLY A 164 -2.70 -14.10 -31.23
C GLY A 164 -3.68 -14.08 -30.04
N PHE A 165 -4.59 -15.08 -29.92
CA PHE A 165 -5.54 -15.20 -28.81
C PHE A 165 -5.35 -16.50 -28.01
N LEU A 166 -5.38 -17.67 -28.65
CA LEU A 166 -5.13 -18.98 -28.02
C LEU A 166 -3.74 -19.53 -28.30
N PHE A 167 -3.14 -19.14 -29.40
CA PHE A 167 -1.77 -19.48 -29.77
C PHE A 167 -1.13 -18.33 -30.53
N ASN A 168 0.17 -18.30 -30.52
CA ASN A 168 0.97 -17.37 -31.28
C ASN A 168 1.97 -18.19 -32.15
N LYS A 169 1.88 -18.06 -33.47
CA LYS A 169 2.70 -18.80 -34.43
C LYS A 169 4.17 -18.41 -34.39
N GLU A 170 4.45 -17.16 -34.06
CA GLU A 170 5.83 -16.62 -34.06
C GLU A 170 6.59 -17.07 -32.80
N THR A 171 5.92 -17.12 -31.66
CA THR A 171 6.54 -17.46 -30.38
C THR A 171 6.32 -18.91 -29.96
N ASN A 172 5.52 -19.71 -30.68
CA ASN A 172 5.09 -21.06 -30.29
C ASN A 172 4.39 -21.12 -28.91
N ALA A 173 3.86 -19.98 -28.45
CA ALA A 173 3.12 -19.92 -27.21
C ALA A 173 1.67 -20.37 -27.42
N SER A 174 1.12 -21.08 -26.44
CA SER A 174 -0.27 -21.53 -26.43
C SER A 174 -0.90 -21.32 -25.07
N LEU A 175 -2.20 -20.97 -25.07
CA LEU A 175 -2.93 -20.61 -23.86
C LEU A 175 -4.12 -21.53 -23.59
N ILE A 176 -4.42 -21.71 -22.31
CA ILE A 176 -5.75 -22.07 -21.80
C ILE A 176 -6.32 -20.80 -21.16
N VAL A 177 -7.43 -20.35 -21.67
CA VAL A 177 -8.19 -19.20 -21.12
C VAL A 177 -9.27 -19.75 -20.22
N VAL A 178 -9.18 -19.50 -18.90
CA VAL A 178 -10.08 -20.02 -17.88
C VAL A 178 -10.95 -18.89 -17.36
N THR A 179 -12.24 -18.95 -17.65
CA THR A 179 -13.23 -17.99 -17.13
C THR A 179 -13.76 -18.49 -15.81
N LEU A 180 -13.66 -17.68 -14.77
CA LEU A 180 -13.99 -18.03 -13.40
C LEU A 180 -15.35 -17.50 -13.00
N ASP A 181 -16.03 -18.23 -12.10
CA ASP A 181 -17.27 -17.79 -11.49
C ASP A 181 -17.06 -16.60 -10.55
N ARG A 182 -17.91 -15.58 -10.68
CA ARG A 182 -17.77 -14.33 -9.94
C ARG A 182 -18.12 -14.46 -8.45
N GLU A 183 -19.12 -15.29 -8.10
CA GLU A 183 -19.48 -15.50 -6.69
C GLU A 183 -18.31 -16.13 -5.92
N VAL A 184 -17.57 -17.02 -6.58
CA VAL A 184 -16.37 -17.63 -6.00
C VAL A 184 -15.23 -16.62 -5.90
N LEU A 185 -14.96 -15.83 -6.96
CA LEU A 185 -13.89 -14.85 -7.00
C LEU A 185 -14.02 -13.74 -5.94
N ASP A 186 -15.24 -13.26 -5.71
CA ASP A 186 -15.51 -12.20 -4.75
C ASP A 186 -15.63 -12.75 -3.30
N SER A 187 -15.30 -14.03 -3.08
CA SER A 187 -15.38 -14.70 -1.79
C SER A 187 -14.03 -15.18 -1.27
N LYS A 188 -13.96 -15.54 0.02
CA LYS A 188 -12.78 -16.17 0.62
C LYS A 188 -12.41 -17.55 0.03
N TYR A 189 -13.30 -18.17 -0.71
CA TYR A 189 -13.10 -19.51 -1.30
C TYR A 189 -12.26 -19.48 -2.57
N ARG A 190 -11.95 -18.29 -3.11
CA ARG A 190 -11.08 -18.16 -4.28
C ARG A 190 -9.66 -18.70 -4.04
N ASN A 191 -9.12 -18.62 -2.81
CA ASN A 191 -7.80 -19.18 -2.54
C ASN A 191 -7.78 -20.70 -2.79
N ALA A 192 -8.83 -21.41 -2.34
CA ALA A 192 -8.99 -22.82 -2.64
C ALA A 192 -9.15 -23.12 -4.14
N LEU A 193 -9.75 -22.20 -4.89
CA LEU A 193 -9.82 -22.30 -6.35
C LEU A 193 -8.43 -22.21 -6.99
N PHE A 194 -7.63 -21.22 -6.59
CA PHE A 194 -6.28 -21.05 -7.14
C PHE A 194 -5.33 -22.16 -6.72
N GLU A 195 -5.43 -22.67 -5.48
CA GLU A 195 -4.70 -23.86 -5.06
C GLU A 195 -4.98 -25.06 -5.98
N LYS A 196 -6.25 -25.32 -6.32
CA LYS A 196 -6.62 -26.39 -7.25
C LYS A 196 -6.10 -26.15 -8.68
N ILE A 197 -6.14 -24.90 -9.17
CA ILE A 197 -5.55 -24.56 -10.46
C ILE A 197 -4.04 -24.84 -10.43
N ASP A 198 -3.35 -24.45 -9.36
CA ASP A 198 -1.92 -24.68 -9.18
C ASP A 198 -1.57 -26.18 -9.11
N GLU A 199 -2.39 -26.97 -8.42
CA GLU A 199 -2.23 -28.44 -8.34
C GLU A 199 -2.35 -29.10 -9.72
N GLU A 200 -3.37 -28.76 -10.50
CA GLU A 200 -3.57 -29.34 -11.83
C GLU A 200 -2.47 -28.93 -12.81
N VAL A 201 -2.03 -27.66 -12.75
CA VAL A 201 -0.91 -27.19 -13.57
C VAL A 201 0.38 -27.89 -13.18
N ALA A 202 0.66 -28.06 -11.89
CA ALA A 202 1.85 -28.77 -11.42
C ALA A 202 1.86 -30.26 -11.87
N LEU A 203 0.70 -30.92 -11.87
CA LEU A 203 0.56 -32.28 -12.41
C LEU A 203 0.88 -32.35 -13.91
N PHE A 204 0.46 -31.35 -14.68
CA PHE A 204 0.83 -31.22 -16.09
C PHE A 204 2.34 -31.05 -16.27
N GLU A 205 2.97 -30.15 -15.49
CA GLU A 205 4.42 -29.92 -15.55
C GLU A 205 5.22 -31.19 -15.20
N LEU A 206 4.82 -31.90 -14.17
CA LEU A 206 5.43 -33.18 -13.78
C LEU A 206 5.32 -34.24 -14.89
N LYS A 207 4.20 -34.27 -15.60
CA LYS A 207 3.93 -35.27 -16.65
C LYS A 207 4.68 -34.97 -17.96
N THR A 208 4.86 -33.70 -18.28
CA THR A 208 5.40 -33.27 -19.58
C THR A 208 6.81 -32.73 -19.53
N GLY A 209 7.27 -32.29 -18.33
CA GLY A 209 8.52 -31.56 -18.16
C GLY A 209 8.50 -30.14 -18.75
N ILE A 210 7.33 -29.65 -19.18
CA ILE A 210 7.16 -28.29 -19.73
C ILE A 210 6.67 -27.37 -18.64
N LYS A 211 7.38 -26.25 -18.40
CA LYS A 211 6.97 -25.21 -17.48
C LYS A 211 5.74 -24.47 -18.01
N ALA A 212 4.73 -24.33 -17.19
CA ALA A 212 3.53 -23.56 -17.50
C ALA A 212 3.53 -22.24 -16.73
N HIS A 213 3.09 -21.19 -17.39
CA HIS A 213 3.01 -19.85 -16.86
C HIS A 213 1.56 -19.49 -16.57
N LYS A 214 1.30 -18.80 -15.45
CA LYS A 214 -0.04 -18.45 -15.01
C LYS A 214 -0.19 -16.93 -14.85
N SER A 215 -1.26 -16.36 -15.38
CA SER A 215 -1.53 -14.95 -15.26
C SER A 215 -3.03 -14.66 -15.26
N GLY A 216 -3.36 -13.40 -15.18
CA GLY A 216 -4.70 -12.84 -15.08
C GLY A 216 -4.90 -12.08 -13.79
N LEU A 217 -5.66 -10.99 -13.86
CA LEU A 217 -5.89 -10.11 -12.70
C LEU A 217 -6.36 -10.85 -11.44
N PRO A 218 -7.30 -11.83 -11.51
CA PRO A 218 -7.73 -12.56 -10.32
C PRO A 218 -6.60 -13.37 -9.67
N TYR A 219 -5.75 -14.01 -10.48
CA TYR A 219 -4.63 -14.80 -10.01
C TYR A 219 -3.56 -13.94 -9.34
N ILE A 220 -3.18 -12.83 -10.00
CA ILE A 220 -2.21 -11.86 -9.47
C ILE A 220 -2.72 -11.28 -8.14
N ARG A 221 -3.99 -10.88 -8.08
CA ARG A 221 -4.62 -10.33 -6.86
C ARG A 221 -4.62 -11.32 -5.71
N ALA A 222 -5.01 -12.56 -5.94
CA ALA A 222 -5.04 -13.59 -4.90
C ALA A 222 -3.65 -13.87 -4.32
N ASN A 223 -2.65 -14.05 -5.20
CA ASN A 223 -1.28 -14.28 -4.78
C ASN A 223 -0.70 -13.08 -4.02
N SER A 224 -0.91 -11.86 -4.54
CA SER A 224 -0.46 -10.63 -3.86
C SER A 224 -1.09 -10.51 -2.47
N THR A 225 -2.39 -10.77 -2.35
CA THR A 225 -3.10 -10.72 -1.06
C THR A 225 -2.55 -11.75 -0.06
N THR A 226 -2.31 -12.98 -0.50
CA THR A 226 -1.74 -14.04 0.34
C THR A 226 -0.33 -13.67 0.81
N LYS A 227 0.49 -13.09 -0.06
CA LYS A 227 1.82 -12.57 0.30
C LYS A 227 1.74 -11.43 1.30
N VAL A 228 0.88 -10.44 1.06
CA VAL A 228 0.67 -9.34 2.01
C VAL A 228 0.28 -9.88 3.39
N ALA A 229 -0.64 -10.83 3.46
CA ALA A 229 -1.05 -11.45 4.72
C ALA A 229 0.11 -12.14 5.46
N SER A 230 0.99 -12.83 4.74
CA SER A 230 2.18 -13.47 5.31
C SER A 230 3.22 -12.45 5.76
N GLU A 231 3.43 -11.38 4.98
CA GLU A 231 4.37 -10.31 5.33
C GLU A 231 3.93 -9.49 6.55
N ILE A 232 2.63 -9.22 6.71
CA ILE A 232 2.13 -8.57 7.93
C ILE A 232 2.52 -9.37 9.17
N LYS A 233 2.37 -10.70 9.15
CA LYS A 233 2.77 -11.58 10.25
C LYS A 233 4.29 -11.52 10.48
N LEU A 234 5.08 -11.53 9.41
CA LEU A 234 6.53 -11.41 9.48
C LEU A 234 6.94 -10.06 10.09
N PHE A 235 6.36 -8.96 9.63
CA PHE A 235 6.67 -7.62 10.14
C PHE A 235 6.28 -7.45 11.61
N LEU A 236 5.14 -7.97 12.03
CA LEU A 236 4.74 -7.97 13.43
C LEU A 236 5.75 -8.73 14.28
N PHE A 237 6.15 -9.93 13.86
CA PHE A 237 7.14 -10.73 14.55
C PHE A 237 8.50 -10.03 14.63
N LEU A 238 9.02 -9.55 13.50
CA LEU A 238 10.31 -8.86 13.44
C LEU A 238 10.30 -7.54 14.23
N SER A 239 9.23 -6.76 14.13
CA SER A 239 9.08 -5.51 14.90
C SER A 239 9.10 -5.78 16.40
N ILE A 240 8.37 -6.79 16.87
CA ILE A 240 8.38 -7.20 18.29
C ILE A 240 9.78 -7.68 18.70
N LEU A 241 10.42 -8.50 17.89
CA LEU A 241 11.73 -9.07 18.19
C LEU A 241 12.81 -7.99 18.27
N ILE A 242 12.93 -7.17 17.20
CA ILE A 242 13.98 -6.14 17.10
C ILE A 242 13.80 -5.08 18.18
N THR A 243 12.57 -4.59 18.35
CA THR A 243 12.30 -3.56 19.36
C THR A 243 12.44 -4.09 20.79
N SER A 244 12.08 -5.34 21.06
CA SER A 244 12.35 -6.00 22.35
C SER A 244 13.84 -6.14 22.62
N LEU A 245 14.63 -6.53 21.62
CA LEU A 245 16.08 -6.64 21.75
C LEU A 245 16.71 -5.28 22.06
N ILE A 246 16.32 -4.24 21.33
CA ILE A 246 16.87 -2.88 21.55
C ILE A 246 16.47 -2.36 22.95
N LEU A 247 15.20 -2.51 23.34
CA LEU A 247 14.74 -2.13 24.69
C LEU A 247 15.50 -2.87 25.79
N TYR A 248 15.74 -4.16 25.61
CA TYR A 248 16.50 -4.95 26.55
C TYR A 248 17.96 -4.49 26.67
N LEU A 249 18.60 -4.21 25.54
CA LEU A 249 19.96 -3.68 25.52
C LEU A 249 20.07 -2.32 26.23
N PHE A 250 19.05 -1.46 26.09
CA PHE A 250 19.02 -0.14 26.72
C PHE A 250 18.76 -0.21 28.22
N PHE A 251 17.64 -0.83 28.60
CA PHE A 251 17.21 -0.82 30.01
C PHE A 251 17.84 -1.94 30.85
N ARG A 252 18.42 -2.97 30.21
CA ARG A 252 18.98 -4.17 30.85
C ARG A 252 18.02 -4.81 31.87
N SER A 253 16.75 -4.76 31.56
CA SER A 253 15.66 -5.21 32.41
C SER A 253 14.58 -5.92 31.60
N PHE A 254 14.48 -7.24 31.75
CA PHE A 254 13.46 -8.04 31.09
C PHE A 254 12.04 -7.54 31.41
N LYS A 255 11.78 -7.15 32.66
CA LYS A 255 10.45 -6.65 33.09
C LYS A 255 10.08 -5.36 32.37
N VAL A 256 11.01 -4.42 32.23
CA VAL A 256 10.78 -3.18 31.51
C VAL A 256 10.45 -3.47 30.07
N THR A 257 11.23 -4.30 29.39
CA THR A 257 11.00 -4.72 28.02
C THR A 257 9.64 -5.41 27.85
N MET A 258 9.36 -6.42 28.68
CA MET A 258 8.11 -7.18 28.60
C MET A 258 6.88 -6.31 28.74
N TYR A 259 6.86 -5.40 29.75
CA TYR A 259 5.68 -4.56 29.96
C TYR A 259 5.54 -3.43 28.92
N SER A 260 6.64 -2.90 28.40
CA SER A 260 6.59 -1.96 27.28
C SER A 260 6.04 -2.63 26.02
N MET A 261 6.48 -3.86 25.76
CA MET A 261 5.96 -4.64 24.62
C MET A 261 4.49 -5.01 24.80
N LEU A 262 4.06 -5.32 26.04
CA LEU A 262 2.66 -5.58 26.33
C LEU A 262 1.78 -4.38 25.99
N VAL A 263 2.19 -3.16 26.37
CA VAL A 263 1.44 -1.92 26.06
C VAL A 263 1.27 -1.74 24.54
N VAL A 264 2.35 -1.91 23.81
CA VAL A 264 2.33 -1.72 22.35
C VAL A 264 1.57 -2.86 21.65
N SER A 265 1.67 -4.10 22.15
CA SER A 265 0.89 -5.23 21.62
C SER A 265 -0.62 -5.02 21.80
N ILE A 266 -1.04 -4.43 22.93
CA ILE A 266 -2.44 -4.02 23.12
C ILE A 266 -2.81 -2.98 22.05
N GLY A 267 -1.93 -2.02 21.76
CA GLY A 267 -2.14 -1.04 20.69
C GLY A 267 -2.34 -1.69 19.32
N VAL A 268 -1.57 -2.73 18.99
CA VAL A 268 -1.74 -3.50 17.74
C VAL A 268 -3.12 -4.17 17.66
N VAL A 269 -3.58 -4.77 18.75
CA VAL A 269 -4.91 -5.37 18.79
C VAL A 269 -6.00 -4.31 18.59
N TRP A 270 -5.82 -3.15 19.20
CA TRP A 270 -6.78 -2.04 19.03
C TRP A 270 -6.75 -1.49 17.61
N SER A 271 -5.58 -1.41 16.96
CA SER A 271 -5.44 -0.98 15.57
C SER A 271 -6.25 -1.85 14.61
N LEU A 272 -6.14 -3.19 14.73
CA LEU A 272 -6.95 -4.11 13.95
C LEU A 272 -8.44 -3.99 14.27
N GLY A 273 -8.78 -3.75 15.54
CA GLY A 273 -10.15 -3.49 15.96
C GLY A 273 -10.72 -2.20 15.38
N VAL A 274 -9.93 -1.14 15.31
CA VAL A 274 -10.32 0.15 14.69
C VAL A 274 -10.58 -0.02 13.20
N LEU A 275 -9.70 -0.71 12.47
CA LEU A 275 -9.92 -1.03 11.05
C LEU A 275 -11.29 -1.68 10.83
N SER A 276 -11.60 -2.71 11.62
CA SER A 276 -12.87 -3.43 11.52
C SER A 276 -14.07 -2.57 11.93
N LEU A 277 -13.97 -1.73 12.98
CA LEU A 277 -15.05 -0.84 13.41
C LEU A 277 -15.45 0.18 12.34
N PHE A 278 -14.50 0.65 11.55
CA PHE A 278 -14.76 1.55 10.43
C PHE A 278 -15.14 0.81 9.14
N ASN A 279 -15.21 -0.53 9.16
CA ASN A 279 -15.41 -1.38 7.98
C ASN A 279 -14.37 -1.10 6.88
N PHE A 280 -13.13 -0.83 7.27
CA PHE A 280 -12.01 -0.67 6.36
C PHE A 280 -11.33 -2.01 6.14
N GLU A 281 -11.00 -2.29 4.89
CA GLU A 281 -10.31 -3.52 4.50
C GLU A 281 -8.79 -3.40 4.74
N ILE A 282 -8.16 -4.54 5.01
CA ILE A 282 -6.71 -4.62 5.08
C ILE A 282 -6.15 -4.64 3.66
N THR A 283 -5.61 -3.51 3.23
CA THR A 283 -4.90 -3.33 1.97
C THR A 283 -3.40 -3.48 2.16
N LEU A 284 -2.61 -3.37 1.09
CA LEU A 284 -1.15 -3.29 1.19
C LEU A 284 -0.69 -2.15 2.12
N LEU A 285 -1.37 -0.99 2.09
CA LEU A 285 -1.01 0.16 2.91
C LEU A 285 -1.54 0.05 4.34
N THR A 286 -2.83 -0.23 4.53
CA THR A 286 -3.42 -0.33 5.87
C THR A 286 -2.85 -1.50 6.66
N GLY A 287 -2.39 -2.56 5.98
CA GLY A 287 -1.68 -3.69 6.59
C GLY A 287 -0.32 -3.33 7.23
N LEU A 288 0.27 -2.20 6.84
CA LEU A 288 1.50 -1.69 7.46
C LEU A 288 1.24 -0.99 8.81
N ILE A 289 -0.01 -0.58 9.11
CA ILE A 289 -0.34 0.18 10.33
C ILE A 289 0.00 -0.61 11.60
N PRO A 290 -0.39 -1.88 11.79
CA PRO A 290 -0.07 -2.62 13.01
C PRO A 290 1.43 -2.71 13.33
N PRO A 291 2.35 -3.07 12.40
CA PRO A 291 3.78 -2.98 12.68
C PRO A 291 4.28 -1.55 12.90
N LEU A 292 3.74 -0.55 12.19
CA LEU A 292 4.09 0.86 12.41
C LEU A 292 3.77 1.31 13.84
N ILE A 293 2.63 0.90 14.38
CA ILE A 293 2.22 1.22 15.75
C ILE A 293 3.17 0.65 16.79
N ILE A 294 3.77 -0.52 16.53
CA ILE A 294 4.84 -1.05 17.40
C ILE A 294 6.02 -0.07 17.42
N VAL A 295 6.47 0.36 16.26
CA VAL A 295 7.67 1.19 16.12
C VAL A 295 7.43 2.59 16.71
N ILE A 296 6.28 3.22 16.42
CA ILE A 296 5.94 4.58 16.88
C ILE A 296 5.55 4.61 18.36
N GLY A 297 4.97 3.53 18.89
CA GLY A 297 4.52 3.48 20.29
C GLY A 297 5.64 3.31 21.32
N ILE A 298 6.75 2.69 20.94
CA ILE A 298 7.86 2.43 21.85
C ILE A 298 8.56 3.71 22.35
N PRO A 299 8.84 4.74 21.54
CA PRO A 299 9.33 6.01 22.02
C PRO A 299 8.55 6.58 23.20
N ASN A 300 7.21 6.50 23.21
CA ASN A 300 6.38 6.94 24.34
C ASN A 300 6.73 6.19 25.63
N CYS A 301 6.88 4.86 25.55
CA CYS A 301 7.28 4.03 26.67
C CYS A 301 8.67 4.41 27.17
N ILE A 302 9.62 4.67 26.26
CA ILE A 302 11.00 5.05 26.61
C ILE A 302 11.04 6.39 27.32
N PHE A 303 10.35 7.42 26.80
CA PHE A 303 10.29 8.72 27.43
C PHE A 303 9.74 8.64 28.86
N LEU A 304 8.62 7.94 29.05
CA LEU A 304 8.01 7.73 30.36
C LEU A 304 8.95 6.98 31.32
N LEU A 305 9.60 5.92 30.85
CA LEU A 305 10.48 5.08 31.67
C LEU A 305 11.80 5.78 32.00
N ASN A 306 12.42 6.49 31.06
CA ASN A 306 13.62 7.29 31.31
C ASN A 306 13.36 8.37 32.36
N LYS A 307 12.21 9.06 32.24
CA LYS A 307 11.82 10.06 33.22
C LYS A 307 11.53 9.44 34.57
N TYR A 308 10.82 8.30 34.60
CA TYR A 308 10.57 7.54 35.84
C TYR A 308 11.86 7.16 36.55
N HIS A 309 12.84 6.60 35.82
CA HIS A 309 14.11 6.22 36.41
C HIS A 309 14.87 7.42 36.95
N ARG A 310 14.82 8.58 36.26
CA ARG A 310 15.45 9.84 36.70
C ARG A 310 14.76 10.39 37.97
N GLU A 311 13.43 10.51 37.97
CA GLU A 311 12.67 11.02 39.12
C GLU A 311 12.79 10.09 40.33
N TYR A 312 12.83 8.77 40.10
CA TYR A 312 13.05 7.81 41.19
C TYR A 312 14.47 7.93 41.79
N LYS A 313 15.48 8.15 40.97
CA LYS A 313 16.87 8.38 41.45
C LYS A 313 16.95 9.65 42.33
N ASN A 314 16.16 10.68 42.00
CA ASN A 314 16.18 11.95 42.73
C ASN A 314 15.40 11.89 44.08
N HIS A 315 14.32 11.12 44.10
CA HIS A 315 13.37 11.20 45.23
C HIS A 315 13.25 9.92 46.06
N ASN A 316 13.80 8.79 45.59
CA ASN A 316 13.69 7.46 46.20
C ASN A 316 12.24 7.05 46.59
N ASN A 317 11.26 7.69 45.98
CA ASN A 317 9.82 7.42 46.20
C ASN A 317 9.16 7.07 44.87
N GLN A 318 8.65 5.84 44.77
CA GLN A 318 8.09 5.29 43.54
C GLN A 318 6.81 6.02 43.08
N ILE A 319 5.88 6.30 44.02
CA ILE A 319 4.62 6.92 43.68
C ILE A 319 4.81 8.39 43.30
N LYS A 320 5.67 9.11 44.06
CA LYS A 320 6.06 10.48 43.74
C LYS A 320 6.72 10.56 42.36
N ALA A 321 7.63 9.64 42.05
CA ALA A 321 8.28 9.56 40.75
C ALA A 321 7.28 9.32 39.62
N LEU A 322 6.34 8.37 39.75
CA LEU A 322 5.33 8.09 38.74
C LEU A 322 4.35 9.26 38.53
N SER A 323 3.93 9.96 39.61
CA SER A 323 3.10 11.16 39.47
C SER A 323 3.83 12.26 38.69
N ARG A 324 5.09 12.54 39.05
CA ARG A 324 5.91 13.54 38.39
C ARG A 324 6.20 13.22 36.92
N VAL A 325 6.31 11.91 36.55
CA VAL A 325 6.42 11.52 35.16
C VAL A 325 5.22 11.99 34.36
N ILE A 326 4.00 11.71 34.82
CA ILE A 326 2.77 12.10 34.10
C ILE A 326 2.70 13.63 34.03
N GLU A 327 2.98 14.30 35.13
CA GLU A 327 2.88 15.75 35.26
C GLU A 327 3.88 16.47 34.32
N LYS A 328 5.17 16.08 34.38
CA LYS A 328 6.23 16.75 33.67
C LYS A 328 6.38 16.35 32.20
N THR A 329 5.90 15.19 31.79
CA THR A 329 6.08 14.71 30.43
C THR A 329 4.77 14.56 29.66
N GLY A 330 3.63 14.62 30.33
CA GLY A 330 2.32 14.41 29.72
C GLY A 330 2.04 15.38 28.56
N ASN A 331 2.29 16.67 28.74
CA ASN A 331 2.15 17.65 27.67
C ASN A 331 3.12 17.42 26.51
N ALA A 332 4.38 17.10 26.80
CA ALA A 332 5.39 16.87 25.77
C ALA A 332 4.98 15.67 24.90
N ILE A 333 4.66 14.54 25.51
CA ILE A 333 4.28 13.32 24.79
C ILE A 333 2.94 13.50 24.05
N PHE A 334 1.98 14.22 24.63
CA PHE A 334 0.73 14.55 23.96
C PHE A 334 0.97 15.36 22.67
N LEU A 335 1.83 16.38 22.74
CA LEU A 335 2.13 17.23 21.60
C LEU A 335 2.89 16.49 20.51
N THR A 336 3.85 15.65 20.88
CA THR A 336 4.60 14.87 19.91
C THR A 336 3.71 13.84 19.21
N ASN A 337 2.84 13.15 19.94
CA ASN A 337 1.86 12.27 19.29
C ASN A 337 0.84 13.06 18.45
N THR A 338 0.53 14.31 18.83
CA THR A 338 -0.33 15.18 18.01
C THR A 338 0.36 15.56 16.69
N THR A 339 1.64 15.92 16.70
CA THR A 339 2.38 16.22 15.45
C THR A 339 2.48 14.99 14.55
N THR A 340 2.76 13.84 15.12
CA THR A 340 2.82 12.58 14.36
C THR A 340 1.45 12.22 13.79
N ALA A 341 0.39 12.29 14.62
CA ALA A 341 -0.99 12.06 14.17
C ALA A 341 -1.43 13.05 13.08
N LEU A 342 -1.05 14.35 13.20
CA LEU A 342 -1.31 15.33 12.15
C LEU A 342 -0.60 15.01 10.85
N GLY A 343 0.64 14.50 10.90
CA GLY A 343 1.36 14.01 9.72
C GLY A 343 0.58 12.95 8.96
N PHE A 344 0.00 11.96 9.66
CA PHE A 344 -0.89 10.95 9.06
C PHE A 344 -2.26 11.50 8.68
N ALA A 345 -2.84 12.37 9.50
CA ALA A 345 -4.16 12.96 9.25
C ALA A 345 -4.21 13.81 7.97
N THR A 346 -3.07 14.29 7.46
CA THR A 346 -3.04 15.02 6.18
C THR A 346 -3.50 14.18 5.00
N PHE A 347 -3.39 12.84 5.09
CA PHE A 347 -3.93 11.95 4.08
C PHE A 347 -5.47 11.97 4.00
N ILE A 348 -6.17 12.38 5.06
CA ILE A 348 -7.64 12.54 5.06
C ILE A 348 -8.09 13.59 4.04
N PHE A 349 -7.25 14.58 3.76
CA PHE A 349 -7.53 15.64 2.80
C PHE A 349 -7.20 15.25 1.36
N THR A 350 -6.60 14.08 1.16
CA THR A 350 -6.46 13.49 -0.17
C THR A 350 -7.80 12.93 -0.60
N LYS A 351 -8.02 12.82 -1.90
CA LYS A 351 -9.27 12.25 -2.41
C LYS A 351 -9.17 10.74 -2.68
N SER A 352 -8.02 10.12 -2.43
CA SER A 352 -7.82 8.67 -2.56
C SER A 352 -8.38 7.94 -1.35
N ALA A 353 -9.37 7.08 -1.55
CA ALA A 353 -10.01 6.32 -0.47
C ALA A 353 -8.99 5.56 0.38
N MET A 354 -8.03 4.89 -0.26
CA MET A 354 -6.99 4.11 0.41
C MET A 354 -6.09 4.96 1.32
N LEU A 355 -5.70 6.17 0.87
CA LEU A 355 -4.89 7.09 1.68
C LEU A 355 -5.70 7.69 2.83
N VAL A 356 -6.98 8.01 2.59
CA VAL A 356 -7.90 8.51 3.62
C VAL A 356 -8.08 7.48 4.73
N GLU A 357 -8.37 6.23 4.39
CA GLU A 357 -8.50 5.13 5.35
C GLU A 357 -7.22 4.92 6.16
N PHE A 358 -6.07 4.86 5.49
CA PHE A 358 -4.77 4.78 6.13
C PHE A 358 -4.53 5.94 7.09
N GLY A 359 -4.79 7.18 6.67
CA GLY A 359 -4.59 8.38 7.45
C GLY A 359 -5.49 8.44 8.70
N ILE A 360 -6.78 8.09 8.56
CA ILE A 360 -7.73 8.04 9.68
C ILE A 360 -7.28 7.03 10.73
N VAL A 361 -7.02 5.80 10.31
CA VAL A 361 -6.69 4.72 11.24
C VAL A 361 -5.35 5.00 11.92
N ALA A 362 -4.32 5.36 11.16
CA ALA A 362 -3.01 5.65 11.73
C ALA A 362 -3.04 6.83 12.72
N ALA A 363 -3.77 7.92 12.40
CA ALA A 363 -3.90 9.06 13.30
C ALA A 363 -4.62 8.68 14.61
N ILE A 364 -5.70 7.91 14.53
CA ILE A 364 -6.44 7.42 15.71
C ILE A 364 -5.55 6.49 16.54
N ASP A 365 -4.84 5.58 15.91
CA ASP A 365 -3.99 4.58 16.56
C ASP A 365 -2.82 5.21 17.30
N ILE A 366 -2.25 6.29 16.79
CA ILE A 366 -1.19 7.06 17.48
C ILE A 366 -1.73 7.62 18.79
N PHE A 367 -2.94 8.19 18.79
CA PHE A 367 -3.57 8.66 20.04
C PHE A 367 -3.93 7.52 20.97
N ILE A 368 -4.39 6.39 20.46
CA ILE A 368 -4.66 5.18 21.25
C ILE A 368 -3.40 4.71 21.97
N VAL A 369 -2.28 4.57 21.25
CA VAL A 369 -1.02 4.10 21.85
C VAL A 369 -0.45 5.12 22.82
N PHE A 370 -0.59 6.42 22.57
CA PHE A 370 -0.30 7.45 23.54
C PHE A 370 -1.10 7.25 24.84
N LEU A 371 -2.43 7.12 24.75
CA LEU A 371 -3.30 6.90 25.91
C LEU A 371 -2.94 5.61 26.65
N LEU A 372 -2.76 4.51 25.91
CA LEU A 372 -2.34 3.24 26.51
C LEU A 372 -1.01 3.36 27.24
N SER A 373 -0.03 4.08 26.67
CA SER A 373 1.27 4.27 27.30
C SER A 373 1.20 5.09 28.57
N ILE A 374 0.46 6.22 28.55
CA ILE A 374 0.38 7.12 29.72
C ILE A 374 -0.47 6.54 30.85
N PHE A 375 -1.42 5.64 30.55
CA PHE A 375 -2.19 4.92 31.55
C PHE A 375 -1.45 3.69 32.06
N LEU A 376 -1.07 2.78 31.15
CA LEU A 376 -0.57 1.46 31.54
C LEU A 376 0.83 1.51 32.16
N ILE A 377 1.76 2.31 31.63
CA ILE A 377 3.13 2.36 32.17
C ILE A 377 3.12 2.78 33.66
N PRO A 378 2.54 3.92 34.06
CA PRO A 378 2.52 4.28 35.47
C PRO A 378 1.75 3.29 36.36
N ILE A 379 0.65 2.74 35.86
CA ILE A 379 -0.16 1.77 36.59
C ILE A 379 0.62 0.48 36.84
N ILE A 380 1.16 -0.12 35.79
CA ILE A 380 1.92 -1.39 35.88
C ILE A 380 3.13 -1.22 36.81
N PHE A 381 3.90 -0.13 36.57
CA PHE A 381 5.09 0.12 37.40
C PHE A 381 4.75 0.50 38.85
N SER A 382 3.54 0.95 39.15
CA SER A 382 3.10 1.17 40.54
C SER A 382 2.91 -0.12 41.33
N PHE A 383 2.68 -1.25 40.66
CA PHE A 383 2.56 -2.58 41.28
C PHE A 383 3.88 -3.33 41.35
N LEU A 384 4.87 -2.94 40.54
CA LEU A 384 6.18 -3.57 40.50
C LEU A 384 7.07 -3.08 41.63
N LYS A 385 8.14 -3.84 41.94
CA LYS A 385 9.20 -3.38 42.85
C LYS A 385 9.96 -2.20 42.23
N PRO A 386 10.43 -1.24 43.02
CA PRO A 386 11.22 -0.10 42.56
C PRO A 386 12.44 -0.53 41.74
N PRO A 387 12.92 0.36 40.80
CA PRO A 387 14.07 0.03 39.98
C PRO A 387 15.34 -0.14 40.83
N LYS A 388 16.11 -1.19 40.52
CA LYS A 388 17.43 -1.41 41.13
C LYS A 388 18.48 -0.49 40.49
N ALA A 389 19.59 -0.23 41.17
CA ALA A 389 20.69 0.61 40.67
C ALA A 389 21.21 0.17 39.28
N ARG A 390 21.18 -1.15 38.96
CA ARG A 390 21.57 -1.65 37.63
C ARG A 390 20.63 -1.19 36.51
N HIS A 391 19.35 -0.94 36.81
CA HIS A 391 18.35 -0.53 35.84
C HIS A 391 18.44 0.95 35.50
N THR A 392 19.09 1.76 36.33
CA THR A 392 19.33 3.20 36.11
C THR A 392 20.69 3.50 35.48
N LYS A 393 21.57 2.49 35.33
CA LYS A 393 22.92 2.68 34.74
C LYS A 393 22.91 3.20 33.30
N HIS A 394 21.84 2.96 32.53
CA HIS A 394 21.70 3.47 31.16
C HIS A 394 21.72 5.00 31.11
N LEU A 395 21.24 5.71 32.16
CA LEU A 395 21.29 7.17 32.28
C LEU A 395 22.73 7.70 32.38
N GLU A 396 23.71 6.87 32.75
CA GLU A 396 25.11 7.19 32.90
C GLU A 396 26.01 6.55 31.83
N ASN A 397 25.42 6.09 30.74
CA ASN A 397 26.16 5.40 29.68
C ASN A 397 27.28 6.29 29.14
N LYS A 398 28.53 5.86 29.34
CA LYS A 398 29.74 6.61 28.93
C LYS A 398 29.79 6.82 27.42
N ILE A 399 29.33 5.86 26.62
CA ILE A 399 29.30 5.95 25.15
C ILE A 399 28.37 7.07 24.73
N MET A 400 27.14 7.09 25.26
CA MET A 400 26.15 8.14 24.92
C MET A 400 26.66 9.54 25.37
N LYS A 401 27.22 9.63 26.55
CA LYS A 401 27.84 10.90 27.01
C LYS A 401 28.98 11.34 26.09
N LYS A 402 29.81 10.42 25.60
CA LYS A 402 30.90 10.72 24.66
C LYS A 402 30.34 11.18 23.31
N MET A 403 29.29 10.52 22.80
CA MET A 403 28.62 10.93 21.53
C MET A 403 28.04 12.34 21.65
N VAL A 404 27.28 12.62 22.71
CA VAL A 404 26.73 13.97 22.94
C VAL A 404 27.83 14.99 23.15
N GLY A 405 28.93 14.65 23.84
CA GLY A 405 30.12 15.52 24.00
C GLY A 405 30.80 15.82 22.66
N TRP A 406 30.87 14.86 21.76
CA TRP A 406 31.37 15.06 20.40
C TRP A 406 30.47 16.03 19.60
N VAL A 407 29.17 15.83 19.65
CA VAL A 407 28.19 16.76 19.06
C VAL A 407 28.37 18.18 19.66
N GLU A 408 28.47 18.30 20.98
CA GLU A 408 28.70 19.56 21.66
C GLU A 408 29.95 20.27 21.14
N THR A 409 31.05 19.55 20.95
CA THR A 409 32.29 20.08 20.41
C THR A 409 32.12 20.61 18.97
N ILE A 410 31.40 19.89 18.14
CA ILE A 410 31.08 20.32 16.75
C ILE A 410 30.26 21.61 16.78
N VAL A 411 29.19 21.63 17.58
CA VAL A 411 28.26 22.75 17.69
C VAL A 411 28.93 24.00 18.25
N LEU A 412 29.89 23.85 19.16
CA LEU A 412 30.59 24.99 19.76
C LEU A 412 31.71 25.54 18.86
N ASN A 413 32.52 24.66 18.27
CA ASN A 413 33.78 25.03 17.66
C ASN A 413 33.76 24.99 16.13
N HIS A 414 32.84 24.26 15.50
CA HIS A 414 32.88 24.00 14.06
C HIS A 414 31.60 24.41 13.29
N ARG A 415 30.85 25.39 13.83
CA ARG A 415 29.56 25.85 13.22
C ARG A 415 29.67 26.22 11.75
N LYS A 416 30.76 26.92 11.34
CA LYS A 416 30.96 27.27 9.93
C LYS A 416 31.04 26.02 9.03
N LYS A 417 31.75 24.98 9.51
CA LYS A 417 31.81 23.69 8.78
C LYS A 417 30.42 23.01 8.69
N VAL A 418 29.64 23.09 9.77
CA VAL A 418 28.27 22.56 9.77
C VAL A 418 27.43 23.20 8.65
N TYR A 419 27.47 24.53 8.51
CA TYR A 419 26.73 25.24 7.48
C TYR A 419 27.22 24.93 6.06
N VAL A 420 28.53 24.82 5.85
CA VAL A 420 29.12 24.45 4.56
C VAL A 420 28.64 23.03 4.16
N VAL A 421 28.72 22.07 5.09
CA VAL A 421 28.28 20.70 4.85
C VAL A 421 26.76 20.67 4.57
N THR A 422 25.96 21.39 5.36
CA THR A 422 24.50 21.48 5.13
C THR A 422 24.17 22.09 3.78
N LEU A 423 24.88 23.15 3.37
CA LEU A 423 24.68 23.77 2.05
C LEU A 423 25.08 22.79 0.92
N MET A 424 26.17 22.07 1.09
CA MET A 424 26.60 21.04 0.12
C MET A 424 25.55 19.93 0.00
N ILE A 425 25.04 19.43 1.13
CA ILE A 425 23.95 18.45 1.13
C ILE A 425 22.70 19.00 0.42
N LEU A 426 22.35 20.27 0.68
CA LEU A 426 21.19 20.90 0.03
C LEU A 426 21.36 20.98 -1.49
N VAL A 427 22.55 21.42 -1.96
CA VAL A 427 22.85 21.51 -3.41
C VAL A 427 22.79 20.11 -4.05
N LEU A 428 23.41 19.12 -3.41
CA LEU A 428 23.34 17.73 -3.87
C LEU A 428 21.90 17.22 -3.87
N SER A 429 21.11 17.60 -2.87
CA SER A 429 19.69 17.21 -2.80
C SER A 429 18.89 17.80 -3.94
N ILE A 430 19.06 19.08 -4.28
CA ILE A 430 18.37 19.69 -5.41
C ILE A 430 18.73 18.98 -6.72
N PHE A 431 20.03 18.67 -6.92
CA PHE A 431 20.49 17.94 -8.10
C PHE A 431 19.94 16.50 -8.15
N GLY A 432 19.87 15.79 -7.01
CA GLY A 432 19.27 14.47 -6.94
C GLY A 432 17.78 14.47 -7.24
N ILE A 433 17.05 15.45 -6.70
CA ILE A 433 15.60 15.61 -6.94
C ILE A 433 15.31 15.83 -8.44
N SER A 434 16.16 16.56 -9.17
CA SER A 434 15.98 16.76 -10.61
C SER A 434 16.06 15.48 -11.44
N LYS A 435 16.63 14.40 -10.87
CA LYS A 435 16.70 13.07 -11.49
C LYS A 435 15.56 12.14 -11.10
N MET A 436 14.65 12.58 -10.23
CA MET A 436 13.53 11.73 -9.81
C MET A 436 12.63 11.41 -11.00
N THR A 437 12.24 10.14 -11.06
CA THR A 437 11.30 9.62 -12.04
C THR A 437 10.00 9.22 -11.37
N THR A 438 8.93 9.26 -12.15
CA THR A 438 7.66 8.69 -11.77
C THR A 438 7.51 7.38 -12.54
N SER A 439 7.17 6.30 -11.87
CA SER A 439 6.87 5.02 -12.50
C SER A 439 5.49 4.57 -12.07
N GLY A 440 4.66 4.27 -13.05
CA GLY A 440 3.35 3.69 -12.85
C GLY A 440 3.30 2.20 -13.19
N ASN A 441 4.43 1.55 -13.44
CA ASN A 441 4.47 0.15 -13.79
C ASN A 441 4.01 -0.71 -12.60
N ILE A 442 3.06 -1.59 -12.86
CA ILE A 442 2.53 -2.51 -11.84
C ILE A 442 3.57 -3.58 -11.49
N ILE A 443 4.30 -4.05 -12.49
CA ILE A 443 5.33 -5.09 -12.33
C ILE A 443 6.46 -4.64 -11.41
N ASP A 444 6.80 -3.36 -11.40
CA ASP A 444 7.89 -2.82 -10.58
C ASP A 444 7.66 -2.92 -9.06
N ASP A 445 6.41 -3.03 -8.61
CA ASP A 445 6.10 -3.23 -7.19
C ASP A 445 6.15 -4.70 -6.77
N LEU A 446 6.13 -5.61 -7.74
CA LEU A 446 6.28 -7.04 -7.48
C LEU A 446 7.75 -7.40 -7.20
N PRO A 447 8.01 -8.46 -6.46
CA PRO A 447 9.37 -8.92 -6.20
C PRO A 447 10.06 -9.34 -7.52
N LYS A 448 11.23 -8.78 -7.83
CA LYS A 448 11.94 -9.04 -9.12
C LYS A 448 12.21 -10.53 -9.43
N HIS A 449 12.28 -11.36 -8.40
CA HIS A 449 12.51 -12.81 -8.51
C HIS A 449 11.24 -13.63 -8.21
N ASP A 450 10.08 -13.00 -8.26
CA ASP A 450 8.82 -13.68 -8.04
C ASP A 450 8.42 -14.48 -9.29
N PRO A 451 7.96 -15.72 -9.14
CA PRO A 451 7.40 -16.48 -10.26
C PRO A 451 6.33 -15.71 -11.05
N ILE A 452 5.53 -14.89 -10.37
CA ILE A 452 4.51 -14.04 -11.02
C ILE A 452 5.13 -13.07 -12.04
N VAL A 453 6.30 -12.51 -11.75
CA VAL A 453 6.99 -11.58 -12.68
C VAL A 453 7.49 -12.33 -13.91
N GLU A 454 8.05 -13.53 -13.72
CA GLU A 454 8.46 -14.38 -14.81
C GLU A 454 7.27 -14.78 -15.69
N ASP A 455 6.17 -15.15 -15.05
CA ASP A 455 4.92 -15.48 -15.73
C ASP A 455 4.37 -14.27 -16.51
N LEU A 456 4.34 -13.07 -15.90
CA LEU A 456 3.91 -11.85 -16.59
C LEU A 456 4.78 -11.53 -17.82
N MET A 457 6.10 -11.65 -17.69
CA MET A 457 7.02 -11.44 -18.81
C MET A 457 6.81 -12.42 -19.95
N PHE A 458 6.41 -13.67 -19.63
CA PHE A 458 6.04 -14.66 -20.64
C PHE A 458 4.85 -14.18 -21.48
N PHE A 459 3.77 -13.71 -20.81
CA PHE A 459 2.59 -13.23 -21.51
C PHE A 459 2.84 -11.93 -22.26
N GLU A 460 3.64 -11.03 -21.70
CA GLU A 460 4.01 -9.78 -22.34
C GLU A 460 4.75 -10.02 -23.65
N LYS A 461 5.76 -10.91 -23.65
CA LYS A 461 6.52 -11.26 -24.85
C LYS A 461 5.73 -12.11 -25.85
N GLY A 462 4.85 -12.98 -25.35
CA GLY A 462 4.11 -13.92 -26.17
C GLY A 462 2.83 -13.35 -26.79
N PHE A 463 2.20 -12.36 -26.14
CA PHE A 463 0.87 -11.86 -26.50
C PHE A 463 0.71 -10.34 -26.40
N ASN A 464 1.82 -9.60 -26.32
CA ASN A 464 1.88 -8.13 -26.30
C ASN A 464 1.05 -7.48 -25.20
N GLY A 465 0.99 -8.09 -24.02
CA GLY A 465 0.37 -7.47 -22.89
C GLY A 465 -0.35 -8.41 -21.93
N VAL A 466 -0.57 -7.88 -20.73
CA VAL A 466 -1.22 -8.58 -19.59
C VAL A 466 -2.31 -7.75 -18.94
N MET A 467 -2.38 -6.45 -19.28
CA MET A 467 -3.28 -5.49 -18.65
C MET A 467 -4.50 -5.22 -19.53
N PRO A 468 -5.72 -5.39 -19.01
CA PRO A 468 -6.91 -5.08 -19.78
C PRO A 468 -7.00 -3.59 -20.12
N PHE A 469 -7.09 -3.30 -21.39
CA PHE A 469 -7.42 -1.98 -21.95
C PHE A 469 -8.72 -2.09 -22.71
N GLU A 470 -9.71 -1.32 -22.31
CA GLU A 470 -11.08 -1.44 -22.81
C GLU A 470 -11.53 -0.15 -23.50
N ILE A 471 -12.10 -0.29 -24.67
CA ILE A 471 -12.75 0.82 -25.37
C ILE A 471 -14.25 0.54 -25.39
N MET A 472 -15.02 1.36 -24.68
CA MET A 472 -16.45 1.32 -24.71
C MET A 472 -16.99 2.35 -25.68
N ILE A 473 -17.81 1.92 -26.62
CA ILE A 473 -18.43 2.76 -27.65
C ILE A 473 -19.92 2.79 -27.42
N ASP A 474 -20.47 3.97 -27.11
CA ASP A 474 -21.89 4.25 -27.02
C ASP A 474 -22.35 4.92 -28.31
N THR A 475 -23.27 4.29 -29.03
CA THR A 475 -23.85 4.78 -30.27
C THR A 475 -25.00 5.76 -30.04
N LYS A 476 -25.32 6.11 -28.81
CA LYS A 476 -26.40 7.00 -28.36
C LYS A 476 -27.81 6.59 -28.80
N GLN A 477 -27.96 5.46 -29.50
CA GLN A 477 -29.24 4.96 -29.96
C GLN A 477 -29.35 3.44 -29.86
N LYS A 478 -30.54 2.93 -29.55
CA LYS A 478 -30.81 1.47 -29.55
C LYS A 478 -30.53 0.88 -30.92
N ASN A 479 -29.96 -0.31 -30.94
CA ASN A 479 -29.49 -1.00 -32.15
C ASN A 479 -28.46 -0.26 -32.99
N GLY A 480 -27.82 0.80 -32.45
CA GLY A 480 -26.90 1.64 -33.17
C GLY A 480 -25.61 0.92 -33.62
N VAL A 481 -25.22 -0.16 -32.95
CA VAL A 481 -24.06 -0.97 -33.36
C VAL A 481 -24.27 -1.56 -34.75
N PHE A 482 -25.49 -1.97 -35.10
CA PHE A 482 -25.86 -2.58 -36.38
C PHE A 482 -26.62 -1.64 -37.31
N ALA A 483 -26.86 -0.40 -36.89
CA ALA A 483 -27.54 0.60 -37.72
C ALA A 483 -26.77 0.98 -38.96
N ASP A 484 -27.41 1.63 -39.92
CA ASP A 484 -26.82 2.18 -41.14
C ASP A 484 -25.92 1.18 -41.89
N ASN A 485 -26.46 -0.02 -42.13
CA ASN A 485 -25.76 -1.12 -42.80
C ASN A 485 -24.42 -1.50 -42.13
N GLY A 486 -24.32 -1.30 -40.80
CA GLY A 486 -23.14 -1.65 -40.03
C GLY A 486 -22.04 -0.57 -40.04
N LYS A 487 -22.40 0.70 -40.26
CA LYS A 487 -21.45 1.85 -40.24
C LYS A 487 -20.53 1.80 -39.02
N THR A 488 -21.09 1.51 -37.84
CA THR A 488 -20.32 1.40 -36.59
C THR A 488 -19.30 0.28 -36.64
N LEU A 489 -19.63 -0.88 -37.24
CA LEU A 489 -18.69 -2.01 -37.37
C LEU A 489 -17.46 -1.67 -38.22
N TYR A 490 -17.64 -0.94 -39.33
CA TYR A 490 -16.52 -0.47 -40.14
C TYR A 490 -15.66 0.57 -39.41
N LYS A 491 -16.27 1.44 -38.61
CA LYS A 491 -15.55 2.37 -37.74
C LYS A 491 -14.74 1.63 -36.69
N ILE A 492 -15.29 0.56 -36.07
CA ILE A 492 -14.56 -0.31 -35.14
C ILE A 492 -13.39 -0.99 -35.85
N GLN A 493 -13.58 -1.51 -37.04
CA GLN A 493 -12.49 -2.10 -37.84
C GLN A 493 -11.39 -1.10 -38.12
N LYS A 494 -11.74 0.18 -38.45
CA LYS A 494 -10.77 1.24 -38.65
C LYS A 494 -10.02 1.53 -37.36
N LEU A 495 -10.72 1.60 -36.23
CA LEU A 495 -10.11 1.75 -34.90
C LEU A 495 -9.09 0.65 -34.62
N GLN A 496 -9.47 -0.61 -34.84
CA GLN A 496 -8.59 -1.76 -34.62
C GLN A 496 -7.32 -1.70 -35.50
N LYS A 497 -7.43 -1.20 -36.72
CA LYS A 497 -6.27 -1.00 -37.59
C LYS A 497 -5.33 0.07 -37.07
N GLU A 498 -5.87 1.20 -36.59
CA GLU A 498 -5.06 2.26 -35.98
C GLU A 498 -4.32 1.79 -34.72
N PHE A 499 -4.94 0.87 -33.93
CA PHE A 499 -4.30 0.30 -32.74
C PHE A 499 -3.28 -0.79 -33.06
N ALA A 500 -3.39 -1.44 -34.22
CA ALA A 500 -2.42 -2.44 -34.68
C ALA A 500 -1.03 -1.85 -35.01
N ASP A 501 -0.93 -0.52 -35.15
CA ASP A 501 0.33 0.19 -35.40
C ASP A 501 1.15 0.41 -34.10
N TYR A 502 0.61 0.01 -32.93
CA TYR A 502 1.25 0.16 -31.64
C TYR A 502 1.61 -1.20 -31.04
N ASP A 503 2.87 -1.42 -30.78
CA ASP A 503 3.40 -2.67 -30.19
C ASP A 503 2.92 -2.91 -28.75
N GLU A 504 2.41 -1.86 -28.09
CA GLU A 504 1.90 -1.90 -26.73
C GLU A 504 0.57 -2.63 -26.59
N PHE A 505 -0.13 -2.91 -27.70
CA PHE A 505 -1.44 -3.56 -27.69
C PHE A 505 -1.41 -4.94 -28.31
N SER A 506 -2.14 -5.87 -27.67
CA SER A 506 -2.42 -7.19 -28.23
C SER A 506 -3.42 -7.11 -29.38
N LYS A 507 -3.66 -8.24 -30.04
CA LYS A 507 -4.77 -8.38 -30.97
C LYS A 507 -6.10 -8.04 -30.27
N PRO A 508 -6.98 -7.21 -30.91
CA PRO A 508 -8.26 -6.85 -30.35
C PRO A 508 -9.24 -8.01 -30.33
N ILE A 509 -10.10 -8.01 -29.31
CA ILE A 509 -11.27 -8.88 -29.25
C ILE A 509 -12.51 -7.99 -29.24
N SER A 510 -13.38 -8.16 -30.24
CA SER A 510 -14.59 -7.37 -30.40
C SER A 510 -15.67 -8.10 -31.19
N ILE A 511 -16.83 -7.49 -31.31
CA ILE A 511 -17.90 -7.97 -32.18
C ILE A 511 -17.45 -8.09 -33.66
N VAL A 512 -16.52 -7.23 -34.10
CA VAL A 512 -16.02 -7.28 -35.49
C VAL A 512 -15.27 -8.59 -35.74
N GLU A 513 -14.47 -9.05 -34.78
CA GLU A 513 -13.75 -10.33 -34.87
C GLU A 513 -14.73 -11.52 -34.91
N ALA A 514 -15.79 -11.46 -34.12
CA ALA A 514 -16.85 -12.46 -34.13
C ALA A 514 -17.60 -12.50 -35.47
N ILE A 515 -17.85 -11.33 -36.09
CA ILE A 515 -18.50 -11.24 -37.43
C ILE A 515 -17.56 -11.76 -38.52
N LYS A 516 -16.26 -11.46 -38.47
CA LYS A 516 -15.28 -12.02 -39.41
C LYS A 516 -15.26 -13.56 -39.34
N PHE A 517 -15.32 -14.10 -38.13
CA PHE A 517 -15.35 -15.54 -37.92
C PHE A 517 -16.64 -16.17 -38.46
N ALA A 518 -17.78 -15.53 -38.25
CA ALA A 518 -19.06 -15.96 -38.81
C ALA A 518 -19.06 -15.87 -40.34
N TYR A 519 -18.45 -14.86 -40.96
CA TYR A 519 -18.34 -14.72 -42.39
C TYR A 519 -17.43 -15.80 -43.02
N GLN A 520 -16.30 -16.10 -42.37
CA GLN A 520 -15.45 -17.22 -42.76
C GLN A 520 -16.25 -18.55 -42.76
N ALA A 521 -17.02 -18.77 -41.72
CA ALA A 521 -17.89 -19.94 -41.61
C ALA A 521 -18.93 -20.01 -42.75
N HIS A 522 -19.59 -18.88 -43.04
CA HIS A 522 -20.54 -18.77 -44.14
C HIS A 522 -19.92 -19.08 -45.51
N LYS A 523 -18.63 -18.75 -45.68
CA LYS A 523 -17.81 -19.09 -46.88
C LYS A 523 -17.09 -20.42 -46.73
N LYS A 524 -17.72 -21.41 -46.08
CA LYS A 524 -17.24 -22.79 -45.91
C LYS A 524 -15.88 -22.91 -45.17
N GLY A 525 -15.62 -22.00 -44.24
CA GLY A 525 -14.42 -22.07 -43.43
C GLY A 525 -13.13 -21.57 -44.10
N ASN A 526 -13.17 -21.00 -45.28
CA ASN A 526 -11.98 -20.53 -46.00
C ASN A 526 -11.32 -19.34 -45.30
N PRO A 527 -10.05 -19.43 -44.87
CA PRO A 527 -9.35 -18.37 -44.12
C PRO A 527 -9.28 -17.00 -44.81
N LYS A 528 -9.32 -16.98 -46.14
CA LYS A 528 -9.30 -15.74 -46.93
C LYS A 528 -10.53 -14.86 -46.68
N PHE A 529 -11.60 -15.43 -46.17
CA PHE A 529 -12.83 -14.72 -45.81
C PHE A 529 -12.93 -14.37 -44.34
N PHE A 530 -11.82 -14.41 -43.58
CA PHE A 530 -11.73 -13.80 -42.24
C PHE A 530 -11.57 -12.27 -42.40
N ILE A 531 -12.60 -11.63 -42.95
CA ILE A 531 -12.69 -10.20 -43.18
C ILE A 531 -14.08 -9.72 -42.80
N LEU A 532 -14.21 -8.42 -42.48
CA LEU A 532 -15.54 -7.83 -42.32
C LEU A 532 -16.28 -7.82 -43.66
N PRO A 533 -17.45 -8.49 -43.76
CA PRO A 533 -18.15 -8.61 -45.04
C PRO A 533 -18.73 -7.26 -45.51
N PRO A 534 -18.93 -7.05 -46.81
CA PRO A 534 -19.64 -5.89 -47.32
C PRO A 534 -21.08 -5.84 -46.79
N ALA A 535 -21.72 -4.67 -46.78
CA ALA A 535 -23.01 -4.42 -46.18
C ALA A 535 -24.12 -5.39 -46.68
N SER A 536 -24.08 -5.72 -47.97
CA SER A 536 -25.01 -6.66 -48.60
C SER A 536 -24.89 -8.07 -48.03
N GLU A 537 -23.68 -8.54 -47.76
CA GLU A 537 -23.42 -9.86 -47.18
C GLU A 537 -23.66 -9.86 -45.66
N LEU A 538 -23.41 -8.70 -44.97
CA LEU A 538 -23.71 -8.57 -43.56
C LEU A 538 -25.21 -8.80 -43.28
N ASN A 539 -26.08 -8.28 -44.12
CA ASN A 539 -27.52 -8.47 -44.00
C ASN A 539 -27.96 -9.93 -44.23
N LYS A 540 -27.20 -10.70 -45.04
CA LYS A 540 -27.44 -12.14 -45.18
C LYS A 540 -26.98 -12.90 -43.93
N LEU A 541 -25.87 -12.53 -43.33
CA LEU A 541 -25.40 -13.15 -42.10
C LEU A 541 -26.38 -13.00 -40.93
N LYS A 542 -27.09 -11.89 -40.83
CA LYS A 542 -28.13 -11.68 -39.79
C LYS A 542 -29.18 -12.76 -39.80
N LYS A 543 -29.50 -13.34 -40.94
CA LYS A 543 -30.51 -14.41 -41.06
C LYS A 543 -30.03 -15.73 -40.40
N HIS A 544 -28.72 -15.92 -40.27
CA HIS A 544 -28.15 -17.14 -39.68
C HIS A 544 -27.94 -17.01 -38.16
N ILE A 545 -28.21 -15.82 -37.58
CA ILE A 545 -28.07 -15.56 -36.12
C ILE A 545 -29.45 -15.76 -35.50
N ASP A 546 -29.55 -16.66 -34.50
CA ASP A 546 -30.78 -16.90 -33.75
C ASP A 546 -30.90 -15.88 -32.63
N ASN A 547 -31.99 -15.13 -32.55
CA ASN A 547 -32.16 -14.02 -31.62
C ASN A 547 -32.19 -14.44 -30.14
N ASP A 548 -32.54 -15.69 -29.79
CA ASP A 548 -32.77 -16.07 -28.40
C ASP A 548 -31.62 -16.81 -27.71
N LYS A 549 -30.83 -17.60 -28.42
CA LYS A 549 -29.72 -18.39 -27.80
C LYS A 549 -28.32 -17.86 -28.12
N GLN A 550 -28.16 -17.11 -29.21
CA GLN A 550 -26.85 -16.61 -29.64
C GLN A 550 -26.55 -15.21 -29.08
N THR A 551 -27.58 -14.50 -28.61
CA THR A 551 -27.39 -13.21 -27.88
C THR A 551 -26.57 -13.40 -26.63
N GLU A 552 -26.62 -14.54 -25.95
CA GLU A 552 -25.78 -14.85 -24.81
C GLU A 552 -24.29 -14.96 -25.20
N ASN A 553 -23.99 -15.50 -26.37
CA ASN A 553 -22.59 -15.63 -26.85
C ASN A 553 -21.97 -14.29 -27.28
N PHE A 554 -22.76 -13.30 -27.64
CA PHE A 554 -22.29 -11.96 -28.01
C PHE A 554 -22.42 -10.93 -26.86
N SER A 555 -23.06 -11.31 -25.76
CA SER A 555 -23.24 -10.43 -24.57
C SER A 555 -21.91 -9.96 -23.97
N SER A 556 -20.83 -10.65 -24.25
CA SER A 556 -19.48 -10.21 -23.90
C SER A 556 -19.00 -8.98 -24.66
N PHE A 557 -19.58 -8.66 -25.82
CA PHE A 557 -19.11 -7.58 -26.70
C PHE A 557 -20.14 -6.49 -26.92
N ILE A 558 -21.43 -6.78 -26.70
CA ILE A 558 -22.54 -5.87 -26.96
C ILE A 558 -23.54 -5.99 -25.81
N ASP A 559 -24.11 -4.87 -25.40
CA ASP A 559 -25.18 -4.87 -24.41
C ASP A 559 -26.52 -5.40 -24.98
N SER A 560 -27.49 -5.69 -24.11
CA SER A 560 -28.82 -6.21 -24.49
C SER A 560 -29.62 -5.29 -25.41
N THR A 561 -29.25 -3.99 -25.48
CA THR A 561 -29.92 -2.99 -26.35
C THR A 561 -29.23 -2.79 -27.68
N ASN A 562 -28.05 -3.41 -27.90
CA ASN A 562 -27.16 -3.16 -29.03
C ASN A 562 -26.77 -1.68 -29.20
N GLN A 563 -26.81 -0.91 -28.14
CA GLN A 563 -26.39 0.49 -28.09
C GLN A 563 -24.90 0.61 -27.74
N TYR A 564 -24.46 -0.19 -26.79
CA TYR A 564 -23.08 -0.20 -26.30
C TYR A 564 -22.32 -1.39 -26.88
N THR A 565 -21.09 -1.15 -27.32
CA THR A 565 -20.16 -2.20 -27.71
C THR A 565 -18.79 -1.94 -27.13
N ARG A 566 -18.01 -3.02 -26.92
CA ARG A 566 -16.63 -2.89 -26.44
C ARG A 566 -15.62 -3.49 -27.41
N VAL A 567 -14.43 -2.92 -27.36
CA VAL A 567 -13.23 -3.48 -27.98
C VAL A 567 -12.22 -3.67 -26.85
N SER A 568 -11.83 -4.91 -26.64
CA SER A 568 -10.89 -5.30 -25.59
C SER A 568 -9.51 -5.58 -26.18
N PHE A 569 -8.50 -5.02 -25.56
CA PHE A 569 -7.08 -5.30 -25.79
C PHE A 569 -6.43 -5.76 -24.49
N GLN A 570 -5.34 -6.50 -24.61
CA GLN A 570 -4.34 -6.56 -23.56
C GLN A 570 -3.28 -5.53 -23.89
N MET A 571 -2.72 -4.91 -22.88
CA MET A 571 -1.73 -3.86 -23.03
C MET A 571 -0.47 -4.21 -22.26
N ALA A 572 0.70 -3.85 -22.81
CA ALA A 572 1.97 -3.93 -22.11
C ALA A 572 2.01 -3.01 -20.89
N ASP A 573 2.82 -3.35 -19.90
CA ASP A 573 3.01 -2.53 -18.69
C ASP A 573 3.97 -1.38 -18.98
N ILE A 574 3.44 -0.27 -19.46
CA ILE A 574 4.19 0.95 -19.78
C ILE A 574 4.12 1.98 -18.64
N GLY A 575 5.12 2.85 -18.59
CA GLY A 575 5.20 3.91 -17.58
C GLY A 575 4.11 4.98 -17.72
N THR A 576 3.82 5.67 -16.62
CA THR A 576 2.75 6.68 -16.55
C THR A 576 2.90 7.78 -17.60
N LYS A 577 4.12 8.26 -17.84
CA LYS A 577 4.38 9.32 -18.86
C LYS A 577 4.13 8.84 -20.28
N GLU A 578 4.59 7.64 -20.60
CA GLU A 578 4.41 7.01 -21.90
C GLU A 578 2.92 6.78 -22.16
N MET A 579 2.20 6.31 -21.15
CA MET A 579 0.76 6.11 -21.20
C MET A 579 0.00 7.43 -21.45
N ASP A 580 0.39 8.53 -20.82
CA ASP A 580 -0.27 9.83 -21.04
C ASP A 580 -0.09 10.31 -22.47
N ILE A 581 1.11 10.15 -23.03
CA ILE A 581 1.39 10.49 -24.43
C ILE A 581 0.52 9.63 -25.34
N LEU A 582 0.54 8.32 -25.13
CA LEU A 582 -0.21 7.32 -25.89
C LEU A 582 -1.72 7.61 -25.85
N LEU A 583 -2.28 7.82 -24.65
CA LEU A 583 -3.72 8.11 -24.50
C LEU A 583 -4.15 9.39 -25.21
N ASN A 584 -3.32 10.43 -25.19
CA ASN A 584 -3.64 11.68 -25.87
C ASN A 584 -3.61 11.51 -27.40
N GLU A 585 -2.65 10.75 -27.92
CA GLU A 585 -2.57 10.43 -29.35
C GLU A 585 -3.74 9.56 -29.79
N LEU A 586 -4.04 8.49 -29.04
CA LEU A 586 -5.16 7.60 -29.30
C LEU A 586 -6.50 8.33 -29.23
N ARG A 587 -6.65 9.28 -28.31
CA ARG A 587 -7.90 10.06 -28.20
C ARG A 587 -8.15 10.89 -29.47
N GLN A 588 -7.12 11.49 -30.04
CA GLN A 588 -7.25 12.25 -31.30
C GLN A 588 -7.67 11.33 -32.45
N LYS A 589 -7.04 10.14 -32.58
CA LYS A 589 -7.41 9.14 -33.59
C LYS A 589 -8.83 8.65 -33.41
N VAL A 590 -9.24 8.37 -32.15
CA VAL A 590 -10.61 7.93 -31.82
C VAL A 590 -11.64 9.00 -32.17
N ASP A 591 -11.41 10.27 -31.80
CA ASP A 591 -12.31 11.38 -32.09
C ASP A 591 -12.48 11.61 -33.61
N ASN A 592 -11.42 11.36 -34.41
CA ASN A 592 -11.47 11.41 -35.87
C ASN A 592 -12.32 10.29 -36.50
N ILE A 593 -12.35 9.11 -35.88
CA ILE A 593 -13.14 7.96 -36.35
C ILE A 593 -14.58 8.05 -35.87
N PHE A 594 -14.79 8.47 -34.63
CA PHE A 594 -16.08 8.53 -33.95
C PHE A 594 -16.43 9.98 -33.59
N PRO A 595 -17.15 10.71 -34.46
CA PRO A 595 -17.59 12.09 -34.17
C PRO A 595 -18.41 12.13 -32.87
N LYS A 596 -18.14 13.12 -32.03
CA LYS A 596 -18.77 13.28 -30.71
C LYS A 596 -20.28 13.54 -30.78
N GLU A 597 -20.78 13.98 -31.90
CA GLU A 597 -22.19 14.20 -32.13
C GLU A 597 -22.96 12.87 -32.20
N GLU A 598 -22.37 11.85 -32.82
CA GLU A 598 -22.98 10.54 -33.05
C GLU A 598 -22.60 9.51 -31.97
N TYR A 599 -21.42 9.64 -31.36
CA TYR A 599 -20.85 8.61 -30.48
C TYR A 599 -20.30 9.20 -29.18
N ASN A 600 -20.35 8.40 -28.11
CA ASN A 600 -19.46 8.61 -26.95
C ASN A 600 -18.49 7.44 -26.89
N VAL A 601 -17.19 7.71 -26.91
CA VAL A 601 -16.15 6.68 -26.81
C VAL A 601 -15.33 6.88 -25.54
N TYR A 602 -15.22 5.83 -24.76
CA TYR A 602 -14.54 5.82 -23.48
C TYR A 602 -13.34 4.89 -23.55
N LEU A 603 -12.14 5.45 -23.35
CA LEU A 603 -10.92 4.67 -23.16
C LEU A 603 -10.79 4.36 -21.67
N THR A 604 -10.92 3.10 -21.29
CA THR A 604 -11.06 2.67 -19.91
C THR A 604 -10.37 1.32 -19.67
N GLY A 605 -10.68 0.66 -18.58
CA GLY A 605 -10.06 -0.58 -18.17
C GLY A 605 -9.19 -0.40 -16.93
N THR A 606 -8.76 -1.52 -16.37
CA THR A 606 -7.90 -1.51 -15.16
C THR A 606 -6.58 -0.80 -15.42
N SER A 607 -5.98 -0.94 -16.62
CA SER A 607 -4.73 -0.27 -17.01
C SER A 607 -4.84 1.25 -16.93
N VAL A 608 -5.85 1.83 -17.60
CA VAL A 608 -6.08 3.29 -17.62
C VAL A 608 -6.37 3.81 -16.22
N THR A 609 -7.22 3.11 -15.47
CA THR A 609 -7.63 3.50 -14.11
C THR A 609 -6.45 3.49 -13.15
N PHE A 610 -5.58 2.50 -13.24
CA PHE A 610 -4.39 2.38 -12.40
C PHE A 610 -3.38 3.49 -12.70
N LEU A 611 -3.07 3.71 -13.97
CA LEU A 611 -2.08 4.71 -14.38
C LEU A 611 -2.54 6.14 -14.06
N LYS A 612 -3.80 6.49 -14.37
CA LYS A 612 -4.38 7.78 -13.96
C LYS A 612 -4.47 7.93 -12.45
N GLY A 613 -4.69 6.83 -11.73
CA GLY A 613 -4.64 6.81 -10.28
C GLY A 613 -3.26 7.18 -9.74
N THR A 614 -2.20 6.66 -10.34
CA THR A 614 -0.81 6.96 -9.93
C THR A 614 -0.47 8.44 -10.11
N ASP A 615 -0.82 9.05 -11.24
CA ASP A 615 -0.65 10.50 -11.46
C ASP A 615 -1.38 11.33 -10.41
N TYR A 616 -2.60 10.92 -10.11
CA TYR A 616 -3.42 11.58 -9.11
C TYR A 616 -2.79 11.51 -7.71
N LEU A 617 -2.18 10.37 -7.34
CA LEU A 617 -1.50 10.21 -6.07
C LEU A 617 -0.28 11.13 -5.94
N ILE A 618 0.48 11.31 -7.02
CA ILE A 618 1.65 12.20 -7.03
C ILE A 618 1.23 13.66 -6.78
N ALA A 619 0.17 14.13 -7.45
CA ALA A 619 -0.36 15.47 -7.21
C ALA A 619 -0.82 15.66 -5.75
N ASN A 620 -1.48 14.65 -5.18
CA ASN A 620 -1.93 14.67 -3.79
C ASN A 620 -0.78 14.61 -2.78
N LEU A 621 0.36 14.00 -3.13
CA LEU A 621 1.56 13.99 -2.29
C LEU A 621 2.00 15.40 -1.92
N LEU A 622 2.21 16.24 -2.94
CA LEU A 622 2.67 17.61 -2.71
C LEU A 622 1.66 18.40 -1.87
N MET A 623 0.38 18.19 -2.11
CA MET A 623 -0.69 18.84 -1.34
C MET A 623 -0.69 18.36 0.13
N SER A 624 -0.61 17.05 0.38
CA SER A 624 -0.62 16.48 1.74
C SER A 624 0.63 16.88 2.52
N LEU A 625 1.80 16.87 1.88
CA LEU A 625 3.06 17.30 2.51
C LEU A 625 3.03 18.80 2.84
N SER A 626 2.56 19.64 1.93
CA SER A 626 2.41 21.09 2.17
C SER A 626 1.46 21.37 3.33
N LEU A 627 0.35 20.62 3.39
CA LEU A 627 -0.61 20.72 4.49
C LEU A 627 0.00 20.24 5.81
N ALA A 628 0.77 19.15 5.80
CA ALA A 628 1.48 18.66 6.98
C ALA A 628 2.44 19.72 7.54
N ILE A 629 3.25 20.33 6.66
CA ILE A 629 4.16 21.41 7.04
C ILE A 629 3.38 22.58 7.65
N LEU A 630 2.27 23.00 7.03
CA LEU A 630 1.44 24.09 7.52
C LEU A 630 0.82 23.81 8.91
N LEU A 631 0.23 22.63 9.08
CA LEU A 631 -0.41 22.23 10.34
C LEU A 631 0.61 22.11 11.48
N ILE A 632 1.76 21.47 11.21
CA ILE A 632 2.83 21.33 12.19
C ILE A 632 3.46 22.69 12.51
N ALA A 633 3.70 23.56 11.51
CA ALA A 633 4.18 24.93 11.74
C ALA A 633 3.19 25.73 12.60
N THR A 634 1.90 25.56 12.37
CA THR A 634 0.84 26.20 13.18
C THR A 634 0.89 25.71 14.63
N LEU A 635 0.99 24.41 14.85
CA LEU A 635 1.13 23.83 16.20
C LEU A 635 2.41 24.35 16.89
N MET A 636 3.53 24.37 16.20
CA MET A 636 4.80 24.91 16.72
C MET A 636 4.69 26.41 17.01
N SER A 637 3.87 27.15 16.26
CA SER A 637 3.64 28.57 16.53
C SER A 637 2.92 28.80 17.89
N PHE A 638 1.93 27.95 18.22
CA PHE A 638 1.30 27.95 19.54
C PHE A 638 2.27 27.57 20.67
N LEU A 639 3.20 26.63 20.37
CA LEU A 639 4.20 26.19 21.33
C LEU A 639 5.26 27.24 21.60
N PHE A 640 5.81 27.87 20.58
CA PHE A 640 6.99 28.73 20.72
C PHE A 640 6.67 30.23 20.71
N SER A 641 5.45 30.62 20.34
CA SER A 641 4.99 32.02 20.28
C SER A 641 5.95 32.93 19.48
N SER A 642 6.70 32.35 18.52
CA SER A 642 7.71 33.06 17.72
C SER A 642 7.83 32.44 16.36
N ILE A 643 7.34 33.13 15.32
CA ILE A 643 7.40 32.67 13.94
C ILE A 643 8.84 32.38 13.47
N ARG A 644 9.81 33.23 13.93
CA ARG A 644 11.22 33.03 13.60
C ARG A 644 11.75 31.70 14.14
N MET A 645 11.34 31.32 15.35
CA MET A 645 11.73 30.03 15.94
C MET A 645 11.10 28.88 15.18
N VAL A 646 9.83 29.03 14.75
CA VAL A 646 9.15 28.02 13.93
C VAL A 646 9.87 27.80 12.61
N VAL A 647 10.19 28.86 11.86
CA VAL A 647 10.94 28.75 10.58
C VAL A 647 12.27 28.03 10.77
N VAL A 648 13.05 28.43 11.78
CA VAL A 648 14.35 27.82 12.05
C VAL A 648 14.24 26.38 12.50
N SER A 649 13.19 26.01 13.22
CA SER A 649 12.94 24.64 13.65
C SER A 649 12.46 23.72 12.52
N LEU A 650 11.85 24.26 11.47
CA LEU A 650 11.44 23.47 10.30
C LEU A 650 12.63 23.06 9.41
N ILE A 651 13.69 23.87 9.34
CA ILE A 651 14.83 23.60 8.46
C ILE A 651 15.50 22.23 8.76
N PRO A 652 15.83 21.87 10.04
CA PRO A 652 16.37 20.56 10.36
C PRO A 652 15.46 19.38 10.01
N ASN A 653 14.15 19.60 9.98
CA ASN A 653 13.15 18.58 9.62
C ASN A 653 12.95 18.44 8.12
N LEU A 654 13.08 19.54 7.36
CA LEU A 654 12.93 19.51 5.91
C LEU A 654 14.19 18.98 5.20
N LEU A 655 15.37 19.23 5.72
CA LEU A 655 16.63 18.79 5.14
C LEU A 655 16.71 17.26 4.95
N PRO A 656 16.37 16.44 5.95
CA PRO A 656 16.32 14.98 5.78
C PRO A 656 15.36 14.52 4.67
N LEU A 657 14.20 15.16 4.55
CA LEU A 657 13.23 14.85 3.50
C LEU A 657 13.79 15.15 2.10
N LEU A 658 14.41 16.32 1.93
CA LEU A 658 15.07 16.69 0.68
C LEU A 658 16.22 15.72 0.35
N THR A 659 16.99 15.30 1.37
CA THR A 659 18.05 14.30 1.20
C THR A 659 17.48 12.95 0.77
N THR A 660 16.37 12.53 1.35
CA THR A 660 15.69 11.28 0.99
C THR A 660 15.16 11.33 -0.43
N ALA A 661 14.54 12.45 -0.83
CA ALA A 661 14.11 12.66 -2.21
C ALA A 661 15.30 12.60 -3.19
N ALA A 662 16.44 13.18 -2.81
CA ALA A 662 17.66 13.10 -3.60
C ALA A 662 18.19 11.67 -3.73
N ILE A 663 18.18 10.90 -2.64
CA ILE A 663 18.55 9.47 -2.66
C ILE A 663 17.65 8.72 -3.64
N MET A 664 16.33 8.96 -3.64
CA MET A 664 15.42 8.37 -4.61
C MET A 664 15.86 8.67 -6.05
N GLY A 665 16.17 9.95 -6.35
CA GLY A 665 16.63 10.35 -7.68
C GLY A 665 17.98 9.76 -8.08
N TYR A 666 18.96 9.66 -7.16
CA TYR A 666 20.27 9.09 -7.45
C TYR A 666 20.23 7.57 -7.64
N PHE A 667 19.41 6.86 -6.89
CA PHE A 667 19.31 5.41 -6.97
C PHE A 667 18.19 4.94 -7.91
N GLY A 668 17.52 5.88 -8.61
CA GLY A 668 16.44 5.53 -9.56
C GLY A 668 15.24 4.91 -8.87
N ILE A 669 14.97 5.25 -7.60
CA ILE A 669 13.77 4.80 -6.89
C ILE A 669 12.61 5.72 -7.32
N PRO A 670 11.62 5.22 -8.08
CA PRO A 670 10.58 6.08 -8.61
C PRO A 670 9.57 6.50 -7.54
N ILE A 671 8.87 7.59 -7.80
CA ILE A 671 7.70 7.97 -7.00
C ILE A 671 6.56 7.01 -7.35
N LYS A 672 6.06 6.30 -6.32
CA LYS A 672 4.97 5.33 -6.39
C LYS A 672 4.00 5.54 -5.23
N PRO A 673 2.80 4.94 -5.27
CA PRO A 673 1.85 5.00 -4.15
C PRO A 673 2.46 4.61 -2.80
N SER A 674 3.31 3.59 -2.78
CA SER A 674 4.00 3.11 -1.58
C SER A 674 5.09 4.06 -1.08
N THR A 675 5.83 4.73 -1.98
CA THR A 675 6.90 5.66 -1.59
C THR A 675 6.38 7.05 -1.20
N ILE A 676 5.16 7.39 -1.55
CA ILE A 676 4.51 8.65 -1.19
C ILE A 676 4.38 8.81 0.32
N LEU A 677 4.09 7.73 1.02
CA LEU A 677 3.91 7.71 2.48
C LEU A 677 5.17 8.14 3.24
N ILE A 678 6.35 7.92 2.67
CA ILE A 678 7.65 8.16 3.30
C ILE A 678 7.75 9.60 3.81
N PHE A 679 7.37 10.57 2.98
CA PHE A 679 7.57 11.99 3.29
C PHE A 679 6.68 12.46 4.44
N SER A 680 5.39 12.11 4.42
CA SER A 680 4.46 12.52 5.48
C SER A 680 4.73 11.80 6.80
N ILE A 681 5.04 10.51 6.76
CA ILE A 681 5.39 9.70 7.94
C ILE A 681 6.68 10.24 8.57
N ALA A 682 7.75 10.36 7.77
CA ALA A 682 9.03 10.80 8.26
C ALA A 682 8.99 12.24 8.79
N PHE A 683 8.25 13.15 8.13
CA PHE A 683 8.09 14.51 8.60
C PHE A 683 7.33 14.56 9.94
N GLY A 684 6.20 13.84 10.05
CA GLY A 684 5.43 13.81 11.28
C GLY A 684 6.22 13.28 12.48
N ILE A 685 7.14 12.33 12.25
CA ILE A 685 7.96 11.73 13.31
C ILE A 685 9.21 12.58 13.61
N SER A 686 9.85 13.17 12.59
CA SER A 686 11.11 13.91 12.80
C SER A 686 10.95 15.15 13.66
N VAL A 687 9.79 15.79 13.61
CA VAL A 687 9.50 17.01 14.38
C VAL A 687 9.49 16.77 15.90
N ASP A 688 9.29 15.52 16.32
CA ASP A 688 9.24 15.10 17.73
C ASP A 688 10.51 15.51 18.50
N ASP A 689 11.66 15.16 17.95
CA ASP A 689 12.96 15.46 18.55
C ASP A 689 13.20 16.98 18.63
N THR A 690 12.82 17.72 17.59
CA THR A 690 12.86 19.20 17.59
C THR A 690 12.01 19.82 18.70
N ILE A 691 10.78 19.33 18.91
CA ILE A 691 9.90 19.82 19.98
C ILE A 691 10.50 19.57 21.36
N HIS A 692 11.00 18.37 21.60
CA HIS A 692 11.64 18.02 22.88
C HIS A 692 12.86 18.88 23.16
N PHE A 693 13.72 19.09 22.17
CA PHE A 693 14.94 19.91 22.32
C PHE A 693 14.57 21.37 22.59
N LEU A 694 13.72 21.99 21.76
CA LEU A 694 13.37 23.42 21.91
C LEU A 694 12.57 23.70 23.16
N SER A 695 11.71 22.79 23.59
CA SER A 695 10.98 22.92 24.84
C SER A 695 11.91 22.90 26.05
N LYS A 696 12.91 22.00 26.05
CA LYS A 696 13.92 21.98 27.10
C LYS A 696 14.82 23.23 27.05
N TYR A 697 15.25 23.64 25.86
CA TYR A 697 16.01 24.87 25.68
C TYR A 697 15.29 26.11 26.26
N ARG A 698 13.97 26.20 26.00
CA ARG A 698 13.14 27.29 26.52
C ARG A 698 13.02 27.22 28.05
N GLN A 699 12.86 26.03 28.62
CA GLN A 699 12.81 25.82 30.05
C GLN A 699 14.09 26.33 30.73
N GLU A 700 15.26 26.00 30.21
CA GLU A 700 16.55 26.43 30.74
C GLU A 700 16.76 27.95 30.66
N LEU A 701 16.25 28.59 29.61
CA LEU A 701 16.30 30.03 29.45
C LEU A 701 15.39 30.76 30.44
N LYS A 702 14.19 30.20 30.72
CA LYS A 702 13.14 30.87 31.50
C LYS A 702 13.32 30.60 32.97
N ILE A 703 13.41 29.36 33.41
CA ILE A 703 13.42 28.93 34.80
C ILE A 703 14.79 29.20 35.43
N HIS A 704 15.83 28.74 34.79
CA HIS A 704 17.18 28.88 35.34
C HIS A 704 17.91 30.16 34.92
N ARG A 705 17.23 31.02 34.12
CA ARG A 705 17.77 32.31 33.60
C ARG A 705 19.18 32.19 33.02
N LEU A 706 19.53 31.05 32.45
CA LEU A 706 20.81 30.75 31.87
C LEU A 706 21.04 31.56 30.58
N GLY A 707 22.29 31.91 30.32
CA GLY A 707 22.62 32.46 29.01
C GLY A 707 22.40 31.46 27.87
N ILE A 708 22.06 31.96 26.67
CA ILE A 708 21.69 31.17 25.48
C ILE A 708 22.65 29.99 25.24
N LYS A 709 23.95 30.19 25.31
CA LYS A 709 24.97 29.15 25.12
C LYS A 709 24.84 28.02 26.14
N LYS A 710 24.71 28.37 27.44
CA LYS A 710 24.57 27.39 28.52
C LYS A 710 23.26 26.63 28.42
N ALA A 711 22.17 27.33 28.13
CA ALA A 711 20.85 26.73 27.95
C ALA A 711 20.81 25.72 26.78
N ALA A 712 21.39 26.06 25.63
CA ALA A 712 21.44 25.17 24.47
C ALA A 712 22.25 23.91 24.76
N ILE A 713 23.41 24.05 25.44
CA ILE A 713 24.27 22.91 25.79
C ILE A 713 23.57 21.99 26.81
N LEU A 714 22.92 22.58 27.81
CA LEU A 714 22.24 21.79 28.84
C LEU A 714 21.04 21.05 28.22
N ALA A 715 20.26 21.71 27.35
CA ALA A 715 19.22 21.06 26.60
C ALA A 715 19.75 19.90 25.76
N LEU A 716 20.85 20.09 25.03
CA LEU A 716 21.51 19.04 24.23
C LEU A 716 21.97 17.86 25.11
N ARG A 717 22.56 18.10 26.26
CA ARG A 717 23.00 17.03 27.17
C ARG A 717 21.86 16.25 27.77
N GLU A 718 20.72 16.89 28.03
CA GLU A 718 19.57 16.24 28.66
C GLU A 718 18.67 15.53 27.66
N THR A 719 18.40 16.13 26.50
CA THR A 719 17.51 15.55 25.49
C THR A 719 18.24 14.66 24.48
N GLY A 720 19.51 14.99 24.15
CA GLY A 720 20.26 14.34 23.11
C GLY A 720 20.42 12.81 23.29
N VAL A 721 20.60 12.37 24.54
CA VAL A 721 20.67 10.93 24.84
C VAL A 721 19.35 10.22 24.53
N SER A 722 18.21 10.83 24.89
CA SER A 722 16.89 10.28 24.60
C SER A 722 16.60 10.26 23.10
N MET A 723 16.97 11.32 22.39
CA MET A 723 16.82 11.43 20.94
C MET A 723 17.61 10.34 20.21
N ILE A 724 18.86 10.08 20.61
CA ILE A 724 19.67 9.00 20.02
C ILE A 724 18.98 7.63 20.27
N TYR A 725 18.44 7.40 21.46
CA TYR A 725 17.75 6.13 21.75
C TYR A 725 16.47 5.96 20.93
N THR A 726 15.62 7.00 20.86
CA THR A 726 14.37 6.95 20.08
C THR A 726 14.64 6.75 18.60
N SER A 727 15.56 7.53 18.04
CA SER A 727 15.92 7.43 16.63
C SER A 727 16.60 6.12 16.28
N THR A 728 17.39 5.51 17.19
CA THR A 728 17.92 4.16 16.98
C THR A 728 16.81 3.13 16.86
N ILE A 729 15.79 3.21 17.72
CA ILE A 729 14.65 2.29 17.65
C ILE A 729 13.83 2.51 16.39
N LEU A 730 13.57 3.75 16.03
CA LEU A 730 12.87 4.10 14.83
C LEU A 730 13.62 3.61 13.58
N PHE A 731 14.95 3.82 13.52
CA PHE A 731 15.79 3.36 12.42
C PHE A 731 15.67 1.85 12.20
N PHE A 732 15.88 1.05 13.24
CA PHE A 732 15.78 -0.40 13.12
C PHE A 732 14.33 -0.88 13.02
N GLY A 733 13.39 -0.18 13.64
CA GLY A 733 11.97 -0.50 13.59
C GLY A 733 11.39 -0.35 12.19
N PHE A 734 11.66 0.75 11.51
CA PHE A 734 11.31 0.92 10.10
C PHE A 734 12.15 0.04 9.18
N GLY A 735 13.41 -0.23 9.56
CA GLY A 735 14.28 -1.17 8.87
C GLY A 735 13.69 -2.59 8.74
N VAL A 736 12.72 -2.98 9.58
CA VAL A 736 12.00 -4.25 9.46
C VAL A 736 11.33 -4.41 8.10
N PHE A 737 10.81 -3.32 7.53
CA PHE A 737 10.13 -3.35 6.23
C PHE A 737 11.07 -3.67 5.06
N THR A 738 12.39 -3.62 5.26
CA THR A 738 13.36 -4.07 4.25
C THR A 738 13.34 -5.57 4.02
N ALA A 739 12.74 -6.33 4.93
CA ALA A 739 12.50 -7.77 4.78
C ALA A 739 11.30 -8.10 3.88
N SER A 740 10.61 -7.10 3.33
CA SER A 740 9.52 -7.28 2.37
C SER A 740 10.02 -7.89 1.06
N SER A 741 9.15 -8.63 0.41
CA SER A 741 9.33 -9.00 -0.99
C SER A 741 8.86 -7.90 -1.96
N PHE A 742 7.98 -6.99 -1.52
CA PHE A 742 7.48 -5.88 -2.35
C PHE A 742 8.46 -4.71 -2.40
N GLY A 743 8.86 -4.32 -3.62
CA GLY A 743 9.84 -3.25 -3.84
C GLY A 743 9.47 -1.91 -3.20
N GLY A 744 8.20 -1.54 -3.23
CA GLY A 744 7.71 -0.32 -2.60
C GLY A 744 7.80 -0.34 -1.07
N THR A 745 7.53 -1.47 -0.43
CA THR A 745 7.66 -1.64 1.03
C THR A 745 9.12 -1.65 1.46
N VAL A 746 10.01 -2.29 0.68
CA VAL A 746 11.47 -2.23 0.90
C VAL A 746 11.95 -0.78 0.83
N ALA A 747 11.56 -0.04 -0.21
CA ALA A 747 11.91 1.38 -0.35
C ALA A 747 11.39 2.21 0.84
N LEU A 748 10.16 1.97 1.31
CA LEU A 748 9.63 2.61 2.50
C LEU A 748 10.51 2.33 3.73
N GLY A 749 10.86 1.07 3.97
CA GLY A 749 11.73 0.68 5.08
C GLY A 749 13.10 1.37 5.07
N VAL A 750 13.80 1.31 3.94
CA VAL A 750 15.12 1.93 3.77
C VAL A 750 15.04 3.44 3.90
N LEU A 751 14.15 4.07 3.14
CA LEU A 751 14.11 5.53 3.02
C LEU A 751 13.61 6.20 4.30
N VAL A 752 12.59 5.66 4.98
CA VAL A 752 12.15 6.20 6.28
C VAL A 752 13.23 6.02 7.34
N SER A 753 13.88 4.85 7.41
CA SER A 753 15.00 4.63 8.34
C SER A 753 16.12 5.63 8.13
N LEU A 754 16.56 5.84 6.89
CA LEU A 754 17.59 6.82 6.57
C LEU A 754 17.15 8.26 6.87
N THR A 755 15.89 8.61 6.55
CA THR A 755 15.35 9.94 6.84
C THR A 755 15.41 10.25 8.33
N LEU A 756 14.98 9.31 9.17
CA LEU A 756 14.98 9.48 10.63
C LEU A 756 16.40 9.51 11.20
N LEU A 757 17.34 8.77 10.60
CA LEU A 757 18.75 8.86 10.96
C LEU A 757 19.32 10.23 10.62
N PHE A 758 19.02 10.78 9.44
CA PHE A 758 19.46 12.12 9.06
C PHE A 758 18.77 13.20 9.92
N ALA A 759 17.51 12.99 10.30
CA ALA A 759 16.76 13.92 11.14
C ALA A 759 17.41 14.09 12.52
N VAL A 760 17.80 12.99 13.19
CA VAL A 760 18.47 13.11 14.48
C VAL A 760 19.80 13.83 14.39
N PHE A 761 20.57 13.64 13.31
CA PHE A 761 21.80 14.40 13.10
C PHE A 761 21.53 15.88 12.84
N ALA A 762 20.47 16.20 12.07
CA ALA A 762 20.07 17.58 11.84
C ALA A 762 19.60 18.25 13.15
N ASP A 763 18.83 17.57 13.96
CA ASP A 763 18.32 18.09 15.23
C ASP A 763 19.42 18.22 16.30
N LEU A 764 20.36 17.31 16.35
CA LEU A 764 21.47 17.37 17.33
C LEU A 764 22.57 18.34 16.94
N ILE A 765 22.82 18.59 15.65
CA ILE A 765 23.94 19.38 15.16
C ILE A 765 23.47 20.72 14.57
N LEU A 766 22.55 20.69 13.60
CA LEU A 766 22.15 21.88 12.85
C LEU A 766 21.29 22.83 13.70
N LEU A 767 20.28 22.31 14.40
CA LEU A 767 19.37 23.10 15.22
C LEU A 767 20.10 23.87 16.34
N PRO A 768 20.95 23.24 17.19
CA PRO A 768 21.73 23.98 18.18
C PRO A 768 22.70 24.96 17.54
N SER A 769 23.30 24.65 16.39
CA SER A 769 24.18 25.57 15.66
C SER A 769 23.44 26.84 15.23
N PHE A 770 22.21 26.73 14.74
CA PHE A 770 21.34 27.87 14.42
C PHE A 770 21.01 28.70 15.66
N LEU A 771 20.63 28.06 16.76
CA LEU A 771 20.31 28.77 18.02
C LEU A 771 21.50 29.60 18.54
N LEU A 772 22.73 29.05 18.41
CA LEU A 772 23.94 29.72 18.85
C LEU A 772 24.45 30.80 17.90
N SER A 773 24.12 30.73 16.61
CA SER A 773 24.57 31.72 15.62
C SER A 773 23.57 32.85 15.41
N LEU A 774 22.30 32.58 15.56
CA LEU A 774 21.21 33.54 15.39
C LEU A 774 20.59 33.95 16.74
N ASP A 775 21.36 33.87 17.82
CA ASP A 775 20.93 34.03 19.20
C ASP A 775 20.05 35.27 19.46
N LYS A 776 20.53 36.46 19.03
CA LYS A 776 19.82 37.74 19.18
C LYS A 776 18.56 37.82 18.31
N ALA A 777 18.55 37.16 17.16
CA ALA A 777 17.43 37.20 16.23
C ALA A 777 16.30 36.22 16.62
N LEU A 778 16.67 35.06 17.17
CA LEU A 778 15.74 33.97 17.49
C LEU A 778 15.19 34.04 18.91
N THR A 779 16.04 34.38 19.88
CA THR A 779 15.66 34.44 21.30
C THR A 779 14.98 35.77 21.63
N THR A 780 13.88 36.05 20.96
CA THR A 780 13.09 37.28 21.11
C THR A 780 12.36 37.31 22.45
N LYS A 781 11.89 38.53 22.82
CA LYS A 781 10.99 38.69 23.98
C LYS A 781 9.72 37.81 23.86
N ALA A 782 9.24 37.61 22.60
CA ALA A 782 8.10 36.74 22.32
C ALA A 782 8.38 35.28 22.66
N PHE A 783 9.55 34.74 22.33
CA PHE A 783 9.94 33.37 22.69
C PHE A 783 10.10 33.17 24.20
N LYS A 784 10.47 34.23 24.95
CA LYS A 784 10.59 34.18 26.41
C LYS A 784 9.26 34.37 27.14
N ARG A 785 8.19 34.83 26.46
CA ARG A 785 6.83 34.94 27.07
C ARG A 785 6.28 33.54 27.37
N GLU A 786 5.24 33.47 28.16
CA GLU A 786 4.53 32.23 28.40
C GLU A 786 3.95 31.68 27.09
N PRO A 787 4.20 30.41 26.78
CA PRO A 787 3.56 29.79 25.62
C PRO A 787 2.07 29.64 25.86
N LEU A 788 1.30 29.57 24.79
CA LEU A 788 -0.11 29.22 24.88
C LEU A 788 -0.29 27.77 25.40
N ILE A 789 0.70 26.91 25.14
CA ILE A 789 0.74 25.53 25.62
C ILE A 789 2.06 25.31 26.34
N ASN A 790 2.04 25.05 27.64
CA ASN A 790 3.24 24.72 28.43
C ASN A 790 3.60 23.24 28.23
N VAL A 791 4.83 22.98 27.81
CA VAL A 791 5.33 21.61 27.61
C VAL A 791 5.90 21.02 28.90
N TYR A 792 6.47 21.87 29.76
CA TYR A 792 6.98 21.50 31.07
C TYR A 792 6.35 22.40 32.14
N ASP A 793 5.75 21.79 33.15
CA ASP A 793 5.24 22.53 34.32
C ASP A 793 6.36 22.94 35.30
N GLU A 794 6.13 23.98 36.08
CA GLU A 794 7.09 24.50 37.05
C GLU A 794 7.35 23.48 38.18
N ASP A 795 8.49 23.64 38.87
CA ASP A 795 8.95 22.71 39.92
C ASP A 795 8.17 22.84 41.24
N GLU A 796 6.84 22.77 41.23
CA GLU A 796 6.07 22.63 42.47
C GLU A 796 6.26 21.21 43.02
N ASP A 797 6.61 21.15 44.30
CA ASP A 797 6.85 19.88 45.00
C ASP A 797 5.52 19.16 45.31
N VAL A 798 5.35 17.96 44.76
CA VAL A 798 4.11 17.17 44.93
C VAL A 798 4.02 16.68 46.38
N ASP A 799 3.02 17.18 47.13
CA ASP A 799 2.70 16.66 48.44
C ASP A 799 2.02 15.28 48.33
N LEU A 800 2.66 14.23 48.85
CA LEU A 800 2.14 12.87 48.85
C LEU A 800 0.79 12.73 49.56
N LYS A 801 0.47 13.63 50.54
CA LYS A 801 -0.82 13.65 51.23
C LYS A 801 -1.95 14.04 50.29
N GLN A 802 -1.68 14.88 49.29
CA GLN A 802 -2.67 15.30 48.32
C GLN A 802 -3.03 14.18 47.31
N LEU A 803 -2.16 13.22 47.08
CA LEU A 803 -2.42 12.09 46.20
C LEU A 803 -3.42 11.08 46.75
N LYS A 804 -3.66 11.06 48.08
CA LYS A 804 -4.61 10.18 48.82
C LYS A 804 -4.57 8.70 48.35
N ILE A 805 -3.40 8.13 48.09
CA ILE A 805 -3.22 6.76 47.65
C ILE A 805 -3.05 5.87 48.88
N LYS A 806 -3.89 4.82 49.05
CA LYS A 806 -3.74 3.86 50.15
C LYS A 806 -2.38 3.15 50.04
N LYS A 807 -1.51 3.29 51.04
CA LYS A 807 -0.31 2.49 51.22
C LYS A 807 -0.70 1.01 51.38
N LYS A 808 -0.13 0.12 50.61
CA LYS A 808 -0.18 -1.31 50.88
C LYS A 808 0.78 -1.61 52.03
N ASN A 809 0.17 -2.04 53.13
CA ASN A 809 0.75 -2.58 54.38
C ASN A 809 2.25 -2.43 54.66
N LYS A 810 2.42 -1.89 55.85
CA LYS A 810 3.57 -1.97 56.73
C LYS A 810 4.36 -3.24 56.64
N GLN A 811 5.65 -3.11 56.47
CA GLN A 811 6.65 -3.76 57.33
C GLN A 811 7.84 -2.81 57.41
N ASN A 812 8.06 -2.38 58.65
CA ASN A 812 9.27 -1.87 59.25
C ASN A 812 10.19 -0.97 58.40
N ASP A 813 10.10 0.32 58.66
CA ASP A 813 11.31 1.17 58.66
C ASP A 813 11.02 2.33 59.62
N GLU A 814 11.20 2.10 60.90
CA GLU A 814 11.58 3.11 61.87
C GLU A 814 13.07 3.36 61.61
N ILE A 815 13.37 4.53 61.03
CA ILE A 815 14.71 5.08 61.00
C ILE A 815 14.67 6.36 61.86
N PRO A 816 15.51 6.45 62.87
CA PRO A 816 15.54 7.62 63.76
C PRO A 816 16.11 8.83 63.02
N ILE A 817 15.52 9.95 63.31
CA ILE A 817 15.97 11.29 62.90
C ILE A 817 17.04 11.73 63.91
N PRO A 818 18.14 12.35 63.42
CA PRO A 818 18.73 13.48 64.07
C PRO A 818 18.31 14.77 63.35
#